data_cb2513a3ba198da692ef3798b786afd7
#
_entry.id   cb2513a3ba198da692ef3798b786afd7
#
_cell.length_a   1.000
_cell.length_b   1.000
_cell.length_c   1.000
_cell.angle_alpha   90.00
_cell.angle_beta   90.00
_cell.angle_gamma   90.00
#
_symmetry.space_group_name_H-M   'P 1'
#
loop_
_entity.id
_entity.type
_entity.pdbx_description
1 polymer ?
#
loop_
_entity_poly.entity_id
_entity_poly.type
_entity_poly.pdbx_seq_one_letter_code
_entity_poly.pdbx_strand_id
1 'polypeptide(L)'
;MFLGVSVRVSLMLAVLFLHRGVALAQSGSLALSDVTAELLAVNPDSHSVSVFDVRSGIRKRAEVSIPGIPQAISIDSVSRKAFVTSRQSNTLEVIALESDSLAGCVAVGASPFGVVSDAKYIYVANQKSDSVSVIHRSSFIPLLTIDVDSDPRGLRLDAQSGLLYVTHFFTGDVSIIDTQRMLVTDRINVNSSANISQSLVLDHDRHRAYLPQTFSNSANQSLLFDTTVFPMVTSLDLLTRTEMRASRLALDVVDQPVGIPLDAVMDSSDRLFVANSASNDVSVIDLATSRGLANLEVGANPRGLAFDPVSNRIFVNNTLSGTLSVIDAETLKVTEEVQNTDIPMAQPLLNGKRIFNDSSRPELAKDNWIACATCHFDGEHDERTWFFADGPRNTPSLLGVADTPPFHWSGDLDELHDVELAVRVTQAGTGLTSGSSNCEPACDQAPANRGRSQDLDDLALYLASLQFEPANTSMSASALQGQRLFSSETTGCAQCHIPPAYTDGLRHDVGTGTGSLERKGTLFDTPSLLGINRTAPYLHDGSAASLEILFSAMNASDLHGVTANLTATEFTDLLAFLNNLAAAPEGGAGVCEKPAALKADANAELVLNQQDFRPGEHLSLSVHSAGSQSADFYVVIALPDGTLAAFASSENALLSGELVPMADNVDLGKGFSVRLVDTVLDSNVPAGVYQLYAVAVSVGEELLSQDAWLAFDQLEFEIRSSD
;
A
#
# COMPACT_ATOMS: atom_id res chain seq x y z
N MET A 1 52.44 -14.00 44.78
CA MET A 1 52.60 -13.75 43.35
C MET A 1 51.72 -14.73 42.61
N PHE A 2 50.44 -14.43 42.51
CA PHE A 2 49.42 -15.06 41.66
C PHE A 2 48.05 -14.44 42.04
N LEU A 3 47.77 -13.30 41.51
CA LEU A 3 46.44 -12.69 41.51
C LEU A 3 46.47 -11.61 40.42
N GLY A 4 45.94 -11.92 39.27
CA GLY A 4 45.93 -10.89 38.23
C GLY A 4 45.65 -11.36 36.80
N VAL A 5 44.76 -12.38 36.57
CA VAL A 5 44.41 -12.76 35.17
C VAL A 5 42.89 -13.05 34.99
N SER A 6 42.08 -12.89 36.03
CA SER A 6 40.65 -13.35 35.95
C SER A 6 39.62 -12.27 35.65
N VAL A 7 39.99 -10.98 35.44
CA VAL A 7 38.98 -9.90 35.28
C VAL A 7 38.85 -9.34 33.84
N ARG A 8 39.76 -9.72 32.91
CA ARG A 8 39.70 -9.20 31.52
C ARG A 8 38.97 -10.04 30.48
N VAL A 9 38.55 -11.26 30.83
CA VAL A 9 37.82 -12.14 29.87
C VAL A 9 36.33 -11.94 29.95
N SER A 10 35.77 -11.49 31.07
CA SER A 10 34.31 -11.28 31.20
C SER A 10 33.81 -9.97 30.60
N LEU A 11 34.67 -8.99 30.31
CA LEU A 11 34.24 -7.73 29.67
C LEU A 11 34.26 -7.77 28.14
N MET A 12 34.95 -8.74 27.52
CA MET A 12 34.94 -8.89 26.05
C MET A 12 33.77 -9.71 25.52
N LEU A 13 33.13 -10.56 26.33
CA LEU A 13 31.92 -11.27 25.91
C LEU A 13 30.64 -10.44 26.04
N ALA A 14 30.63 -9.38 26.83
CA ALA A 14 29.46 -8.51 26.99
C ALA A 14 29.33 -7.44 25.89
N VAL A 15 30.40 -7.16 25.12
CA VAL A 15 30.38 -6.17 24.03
C VAL A 15 29.97 -6.80 22.69
N LEU A 16 30.04 -8.11 22.53
CA LEU A 16 29.63 -8.82 21.30
C LEU A 16 28.13 -9.12 21.20
N PHE A 17 27.37 -8.90 22.27
CA PHE A 17 25.89 -9.11 22.25
C PHE A 17 25.08 -7.83 22.10
N LEU A 18 25.72 -6.65 22.04
CA LEU A 18 25.03 -5.36 21.96
C LEU A 18 24.84 -4.81 20.52
N HIS A 19 25.18 -5.58 19.48
CA HIS A 19 25.07 -5.12 18.09
C HIS A 19 24.01 -5.85 17.24
N ARG A 20 23.13 -6.64 17.84
CA ARG A 20 22.05 -7.36 17.11
C ARG A 20 20.63 -7.07 17.61
N GLY A 21 20.35 -5.87 18.05
CA GLY A 21 19.08 -5.57 18.69
C GLY A 21 18.40 -4.26 18.32
N VAL A 22 18.43 -3.87 17.04
CA VAL A 22 17.42 -2.90 16.55
C VAL A 22 16.45 -3.73 15.71
N ALA A 23 15.28 -4.02 16.23
CA ALA A 23 14.21 -4.65 15.47
C ALA A 23 13.93 -3.75 14.26
N LEU A 24 14.24 -4.26 13.06
CA LEU A 24 13.96 -3.58 11.81
C LEU A 24 12.44 -3.59 11.62
N ALA A 25 11.80 -2.43 11.72
CA ALA A 25 10.36 -2.33 11.57
C ALA A 25 9.99 -2.59 10.11
N GLN A 26 9.26 -3.69 9.87
CA GLN A 26 8.71 -4.09 8.59
C GLN A 26 7.20 -4.04 8.66
N SER A 27 6.55 -3.51 7.64
CA SER A 27 5.11 -3.60 7.50
C SER A 27 4.72 -4.95 6.90
N GLY A 28 3.70 -5.58 7.46
CA GLY A 28 3.18 -6.86 6.99
C GLY A 28 1.90 -7.26 7.71
N SER A 29 1.30 -8.37 7.32
CA SER A 29 0.11 -8.90 8.02
C SER A 29 0.46 -9.62 9.32
N LEU A 30 1.75 -9.78 9.65
CA LEU A 30 2.27 -10.27 10.93
C LEU A 30 3.25 -9.27 11.52
N ALA A 31 3.19 -9.11 12.84
CA ALA A 31 4.21 -8.41 13.60
C ALA A 31 4.57 -9.22 14.86
N LEU A 32 5.87 -9.33 15.14
CA LEU A 32 6.40 -10.01 16.29
C LEU A 32 7.21 -9.05 17.16
N SER A 33 6.94 -9.04 18.46
CA SER A 33 7.80 -8.42 19.47
C SER A 33 8.65 -9.50 20.14
N ASP A 34 9.94 -9.51 19.87
CA ASP A 34 10.91 -10.38 20.56
C ASP A 34 11.07 -10.01 22.03
N VAL A 35 10.87 -8.74 22.39
CA VAL A 35 10.94 -8.24 23.77
C VAL A 35 9.82 -8.83 24.64
N THR A 36 8.59 -8.82 24.14
CA THR A 36 7.41 -9.27 24.88
C THR A 36 6.96 -10.67 24.50
N ALA A 37 7.54 -11.26 23.43
CA ALA A 37 7.13 -12.52 22.83
C ALA A 37 5.64 -12.54 22.45
N GLU A 38 5.19 -11.44 21.87
CA GLU A 38 3.83 -11.27 21.34
C GLU A 38 3.86 -11.29 19.83
N LEU A 39 3.01 -12.13 19.24
CA LEU A 39 2.78 -12.18 17.80
C LEU A 39 1.37 -11.67 17.53
N LEU A 40 1.26 -10.72 16.61
CA LEU A 40 -0.02 -10.17 16.16
C LEU A 40 -0.24 -10.52 14.70
N ALA A 41 -1.44 -11.01 14.38
CA ALA A 41 -1.84 -11.41 13.04
C ALA A 41 -3.07 -10.64 12.57
N VAL A 42 -2.95 -10.01 11.41
CA VAL A 42 -4.04 -9.27 10.75
C VAL A 42 -4.93 -10.25 10.00
N ASN A 43 -6.25 -10.10 10.19
CA ASN A 43 -7.29 -10.93 9.59
C ASN A 43 -8.23 -10.04 8.75
N PRO A 44 -7.96 -9.80 7.47
CA PRO A 44 -8.75 -8.89 6.64
C PRO A 44 -10.22 -9.29 6.54
N ASP A 45 -10.49 -10.58 6.31
CA ASP A 45 -11.83 -11.12 6.10
C ASP A 45 -12.64 -11.31 7.40
N SER A 46 -11.98 -11.25 8.56
CA SER A 46 -12.63 -11.28 9.88
C SER A 46 -12.70 -9.90 10.52
N HIS A 47 -12.20 -8.86 9.85
CA HIS A 47 -12.12 -7.51 10.38
C HIS A 47 -11.51 -7.47 11.78
N SER A 48 -10.38 -8.17 11.98
CA SER A 48 -9.80 -8.36 13.31
C SER A 48 -8.28 -8.45 13.29
N VAL A 49 -7.70 -8.36 14.49
CA VAL A 49 -6.30 -8.70 14.77
C VAL A 49 -6.29 -9.73 15.88
N SER A 50 -5.64 -10.86 15.66
CA SER A 50 -5.41 -11.87 16.68
C SER A 50 -4.10 -11.60 17.40
N VAL A 51 -4.11 -11.75 18.73
CA VAL A 51 -2.96 -11.53 19.62
C VAL A 51 -2.55 -12.86 20.25
N PHE A 52 -1.29 -13.25 20.09
CA PHE A 52 -0.72 -14.48 20.60
C PHE A 52 0.43 -14.22 21.57
N ASP A 53 0.54 -15.06 22.59
CA ASP A 53 1.77 -15.25 23.38
C ASP A 53 2.53 -16.43 22.75
N VAL A 54 3.80 -16.20 22.34
CA VAL A 54 4.62 -17.22 21.68
C VAL A 54 5.84 -17.65 22.50
N ARG A 55 5.90 -17.26 23.78
CA ARG A 55 7.04 -17.49 24.70
C ARG A 55 7.29 -18.96 24.98
N SER A 56 6.25 -19.73 25.26
CA SER A 56 6.34 -21.14 25.67
C SER A 56 5.45 -22.08 24.86
N GLY A 57 5.18 -21.73 23.63
CA GLY A 57 4.22 -22.34 22.72
C GLY A 57 3.42 -21.22 22.06
N ILE A 58 2.44 -21.57 21.23
CA ILE A 58 1.59 -20.57 20.57
C ILE A 58 0.23 -20.59 21.24
N ARG A 59 -0.12 -19.49 21.91
CA ARG A 59 -1.39 -19.37 22.60
C ARG A 59 -2.08 -18.07 22.20
N LYS A 60 -3.23 -18.19 21.53
CA LYS A 60 -4.10 -17.05 21.26
C LYS A 60 -4.60 -16.46 22.59
N ARG A 61 -4.39 -15.17 22.78
CA ARG A 61 -4.77 -14.43 23.98
C ARG A 61 -6.06 -13.65 23.75
N ALA A 62 -6.16 -13.02 22.59
CA ALA A 62 -7.32 -12.20 22.23
C ALA A 62 -7.52 -12.16 20.70
N GLU A 63 -8.69 -11.69 20.31
CA GLU A 63 -8.99 -11.22 18.97
C GLU A 63 -9.68 -9.87 19.09
N VAL A 64 -9.07 -8.83 18.49
CA VAL A 64 -9.50 -7.45 18.56
C VAL A 64 -10.20 -7.08 17.27
N SER A 65 -11.48 -6.71 17.33
CA SER A 65 -12.21 -6.23 16.16
C SER A 65 -11.68 -4.88 15.67
N ILE A 66 -11.50 -4.75 14.36
CA ILE A 66 -10.98 -3.55 13.69
C ILE A 66 -12.07 -3.00 12.77
N PRO A 67 -12.41 -1.72 12.84
CA PRO A 67 -13.29 -1.08 11.86
C PRO A 67 -12.69 -1.15 10.44
N GLY A 68 -13.52 -1.46 9.45
CA GLY A 68 -13.07 -1.60 8.04
C GLY A 68 -12.26 -2.87 7.79
N ILE A 69 -11.32 -2.83 6.86
CA ILE A 69 -10.53 -3.99 6.40
C ILE A 69 -9.06 -3.79 6.80
N PRO A 70 -8.57 -4.47 7.87
CA PRO A 70 -7.18 -4.33 8.30
C PRO A 70 -6.21 -4.93 7.28
N GLN A 71 -5.04 -4.30 7.07
CA GLN A 71 -4.06 -4.72 6.05
C GLN A 71 -2.69 -5.08 6.64
N ALA A 72 -2.09 -4.16 7.38
CA ALA A 72 -0.77 -4.35 7.97
C ALA A 72 -0.73 -3.88 9.42
N ILE A 73 0.30 -4.35 10.14
CA ILE A 73 0.47 -4.10 11.56
C ILE A 73 1.93 -3.83 11.91
N SER A 74 2.16 -2.94 12.87
CA SER A 74 3.45 -2.67 13.49
C SER A 74 3.31 -2.62 15.01
N ILE A 75 4.27 -3.15 15.74
CA ILE A 75 4.27 -3.17 17.22
C ILE A 75 5.25 -2.13 17.75
N ASP A 76 4.77 -1.27 18.64
CA ASP A 76 5.59 -0.46 19.52
C ASP A 76 5.68 -1.13 20.90
N SER A 77 6.76 -1.87 21.10
CA SER A 77 6.98 -2.62 22.34
C SER A 77 7.23 -1.68 23.55
N VAL A 78 7.67 -0.44 23.32
CA VAL A 78 7.97 0.53 24.38
C VAL A 78 6.68 1.11 24.96
N SER A 79 5.78 1.60 24.10
CA SER A 79 4.49 2.15 24.54
C SER A 79 3.40 1.08 24.71
N ARG A 80 3.71 -0.21 24.46
CA ARG A 80 2.77 -1.33 24.53
C ARG A 80 1.54 -1.11 23.65
N LYS A 81 1.78 -0.66 22.42
CA LYS A 81 0.73 -0.42 21.42
C LYS A 81 1.04 -1.14 20.11
N ALA A 82 0.00 -1.43 19.36
CA ALA A 82 0.13 -1.85 17.98
C ALA A 82 -0.65 -0.89 17.08
N PHE A 83 -0.13 -0.66 15.87
CA PHE A 83 -0.65 0.22 14.85
C PHE A 83 -1.12 -0.61 13.68
N VAL A 84 -2.39 -0.50 13.31
CA VAL A 84 -3.02 -1.31 12.28
C VAL A 84 -3.65 -0.40 11.23
N THR A 85 -3.28 -0.57 9.98
CA THR A 85 -3.94 0.15 8.88
C THR A 85 -5.27 -0.49 8.56
N SER A 86 -6.30 0.34 8.35
CA SER A 86 -7.63 -0.11 7.96
C SER A 86 -8.03 0.54 6.63
N ARG A 87 -8.06 -0.26 5.57
CA ARG A 87 -8.22 0.16 4.18
C ARG A 87 -9.53 0.91 3.95
N GLN A 88 -10.66 0.31 4.32
CA GLN A 88 -11.99 0.83 4.01
C GLN A 88 -12.35 2.07 4.85
N SER A 89 -11.84 2.14 6.09
CA SER A 89 -12.10 3.28 6.98
C SER A 89 -11.15 4.46 6.75
N ASN A 90 -10.08 4.29 5.98
CA ASN A 90 -9.01 5.27 5.78
C ASN A 90 -8.39 5.73 7.11
N THR A 91 -8.15 4.78 8.01
CA THR A 91 -7.66 5.03 9.36
C THR A 91 -6.43 4.18 9.69
N LEU A 92 -5.65 4.68 10.63
CA LEU A 92 -4.70 3.93 11.42
C LEU A 92 -5.36 3.63 12.78
N GLU A 93 -5.59 2.37 13.07
CA GLU A 93 -6.15 1.90 14.32
C GLU A 93 -5.05 1.65 15.35
N VAL A 94 -5.30 1.98 16.60
CA VAL A 94 -4.34 1.81 17.71
C VAL A 94 -4.88 0.78 18.69
N ILE A 95 -4.14 -0.31 18.90
CA ILE A 95 -4.47 -1.34 19.88
C ILE A 95 -3.60 -1.15 21.11
N ALA A 96 -4.21 -1.13 22.29
CA ALA A 96 -3.50 -1.20 23.58
C ALA A 96 -3.21 -2.67 23.93
N LEU A 97 -1.93 -3.06 23.94
CA LEU A 97 -1.49 -4.45 24.18
C LEU A 97 -1.54 -4.86 25.66
N GLU A 98 -1.81 -3.93 26.58
CA GLU A 98 -2.03 -4.22 27.99
C GLU A 98 -3.44 -4.76 28.25
N SER A 99 -4.42 -4.27 27.48
CA SER A 99 -5.84 -4.64 27.58
C SER A 99 -6.34 -5.47 26.42
N ASP A 100 -5.53 -5.67 25.36
CA ASP A 100 -5.90 -6.31 24.10
C ASP A 100 -7.20 -5.72 23.52
N SER A 101 -7.25 -4.39 23.43
CA SER A 101 -8.43 -3.68 22.97
C SER A 101 -8.09 -2.47 22.12
N LEU A 102 -9.04 -2.09 21.26
CA LEU A 102 -8.91 -0.87 20.46
C LEU A 102 -8.84 0.35 21.39
N ALA A 103 -7.79 1.15 21.24
CA ALA A 103 -7.55 2.34 22.05
C ALA A 103 -7.89 3.63 21.30
N GLY A 104 -8.02 3.60 19.99
CA GLY A 104 -8.40 4.73 19.14
C GLY A 104 -7.93 4.59 17.73
N CYS A 105 -8.08 5.66 16.97
CA CYS A 105 -7.71 5.71 15.57
C CYS A 105 -7.16 7.08 15.16
N VAL A 106 -6.52 7.13 13.99
CA VAL A 106 -6.03 8.36 13.33
C VAL A 106 -6.48 8.33 11.88
N ALA A 107 -7.08 9.40 11.37
CA ALA A 107 -7.40 9.53 9.96
C ALA A 107 -6.10 9.68 9.15
N VAL A 108 -6.02 8.96 8.02
CA VAL A 108 -4.88 8.96 7.10
C VAL A 108 -5.37 9.12 5.65
N GLY A 109 -4.51 8.97 4.66
CA GLY A 109 -4.90 8.99 3.25
C GLY A 109 -5.75 7.77 2.85
N ALA A 110 -6.16 7.74 1.58
CA ALA A 110 -7.06 6.72 1.06
C ALA A 110 -6.40 5.34 0.95
N SER A 111 -7.13 4.30 1.36
CA SER A 111 -6.70 2.90 1.30
C SER A 111 -5.34 2.67 1.94
N PRO A 112 -5.14 2.96 3.24
CA PRO A 112 -3.86 2.75 3.90
C PRO A 112 -3.49 1.26 3.90
N PHE A 113 -2.22 0.97 3.59
CA PHE A 113 -1.71 -0.40 3.52
C PHE A 113 -0.56 -0.62 4.52
N GLY A 114 0.68 -0.23 4.21
CA GLY A 114 1.83 -0.43 5.08
C GLY A 114 1.87 0.50 6.29
N VAL A 115 2.41 0.02 7.41
CA VAL A 115 2.68 0.84 8.59
C VAL A 115 3.97 0.43 9.26
N VAL A 116 4.80 1.41 9.62
CA VAL A 116 5.99 1.23 10.46
C VAL A 116 6.13 2.43 11.40
N SER A 117 6.89 2.27 12.48
CA SER A 117 7.16 3.37 13.40
C SER A 117 8.61 3.40 13.86
N ASP A 118 9.12 4.60 14.15
CA ASP A 118 10.38 4.84 14.86
C ASP A 118 10.13 5.37 16.28
N ALA A 119 11.16 5.97 16.87
CA ALA A 119 11.05 6.54 18.21
C ALA A 119 10.09 7.75 18.28
N LYS A 120 9.89 8.48 17.17
CA LYS A 120 9.18 9.77 17.12
C LYS A 120 7.91 9.70 16.25
N TYR A 121 7.91 8.94 15.16
CA TYR A 121 6.86 8.96 14.14
C TYR A 121 6.29 7.59 13.82
N ILE A 122 5.08 7.60 13.28
CA ILE A 122 4.43 6.47 12.60
C ILE A 122 4.28 6.87 11.14
N TYR A 123 4.65 5.98 10.24
CA TYR A 123 4.55 6.17 8.78
C TYR A 123 3.51 5.21 8.23
N VAL A 124 2.60 5.72 7.40
CA VAL A 124 1.52 4.95 6.79
C VAL A 124 1.51 5.15 5.29
N ALA A 125 1.66 4.09 4.52
CA ALA A 125 1.52 4.12 3.06
C ALA A 125 0.03 4.15 2.68
N ASN A 126 -0.38 5.17 1.95
CA ASN A 126 -1.76 5.37 1.48
C ASN A 126 -1.84 5.00 0.01
N GLN A 127 -2.26 3.77 -0.27
CA GLN A 127 -2.20 3.18 -1.61
C GLN A 127 -2.95 4.01 -2.66
N LYS A 128 -4.17 4.48 -2.35
CA LYS A 128 -5.03 5.21 -3.30
C LYS A 128 -4.84 6.73 -3.28
N SER A 129 -4.00 7.25 -2.38
CA SER A 129 -3.59 8.67 -2.34
C SER A 129 -2.16 8.89 -2.80
N ASP A 130 -1.45 7.84 -3.22
CA ASP A 130 -0.06 7.90 -3.71
C ASP A 130 0.87 8.68 -2.75
N SER A 131 0.76 8.37 -1.46
CA SER A 131 1.41 9.16 -0.41
C SER A 131 1.78 8.34 0.82
N VAL A 132 2.61 8.92 1.68
CA VAL A 132 2.93 8.41 3.02
C VAL A 132 2.49 9.45 4.05
N SER A 133 1.55 9.09 4.93
CA SER A 133 1.20 9.90 6.09
C SER A 133 2.25 9.77 7.18
N VAL A 134 2.65 10.88 7.77
CA VAL A 134 3.54 10.94 8.92
C VAL A 134 2.75 11.40 10.14
N ILE A 135 2.76 10.61 11.21
CA ILE A 135 1.97 10.82 12.41
C ILE A 135 2.91 10.87 13.62
N HIS A 136 2.72 11.83 14.50
CA HIS A 136 3.50 11.89 15.74
C HIS A 136 3.13 10.73 16.68
N ARG A 137 4.12 9.89 17.05
CA ARG A 137 3.86 8.62 17.71
C ARG A 137 3.20 8.73 19.09
N SER A 138 3.56 9.72 19.90
CA SER A 138 3.02 9.85 21.27
C SER A 138 1.68 10.57 21.32
N SER A 139 1.46 11.58 20.46
CA SER A 139 0.24 12.37 20.44
C SER A 139 -0.82 11.90 19.43
N PHE A 140 -0.43 11.05 18.45
CA PHE A 140 -1.28 10.60 17.35
C PHE A 140 -1.82 11.72 16.47
N ILE A 141 -1.06 12.82 16.37
CA ILE A 141 -1.38 13.95 15.48
C ILE A 141 -0.80 13.64 14.10
N PRO A 142 -1.62 13.68 13.01
CA PRO A 142 -1.09 13.71 11.65
C PRO A 142 -0.30 15.00 11.44
N LEU A 143 0.96 14.87 11.02
CA LEU A 143 1.86 16.02 10.85
C LEU A 143 1.89 16.50 9.40
N LEU A 144 2.17 15.60 8.49
CA LEU A 144 2.28 15.89 7.06
C LEU A 144 2.02 14.63 6.23
N THR A 145 1.90 14.84 4.93
CA THR A 145 1.81 13.79 3.93
C THR A 145 2.94 13.98 2.93
N ILE A 146 3.66 12.92 2.61
CA ILE A 146 4.75 12.92 1.64
C ILE A 146 4.23 12.25 0.37
N ASP A 147 4.21 12.95 -0.76
CA ASP A 147 3.83 12.40 -2.05
C ASP A 147 4.91 11.42 -2.52
N VAL A 148 4.49 10.26 -3.00
CA VAL A 148 5.34 9.20 -3.56
C VAL A 148 4.78 8.75 -4.91
N ASP A 149 5.41 7.78 -5.57
CA ASP A 149 4.88 7.20 -6.80
C ASP A 149 3.60 6.38 -6.52
N SER A 150 2.91 5.94 -7.58
CA SER A 150 1.61 5.29 -7.49
C SER A 150 1.61 3.99 -6.68
N ASP A 151 0.47 3.70 -6.07
CA ASP A 151 0.18 2.47 -5.34
C ASP A 151 1.25 2.04 -4.30
N PRO A 152 1.66 2.91 -3.35
CA PRO A 152 2.59 2.55 -2.29
C PRO A 152 1.94 1.51 -1.35
N ARG A 153 2.66 0.40 -1.06
CA ARG A 153 2.17 -0.64 -0.14
C ARG A 153 3.12 -0.96 0.99
N GLY A 154 4.29 -1.51 0.69
CA GLY A 154 5.23 -1.94 1.71
C GLY A 154 6.07 -0.80 2.25
N LEU A 155 6.27 -0.79 3.56
CA LEU A 155 7.17 0.12 4.25
C LEU A 155 8.27 -0.66 4.96
N ARG A 156 9.50 -0.22 4.79
CA ARG A 156 10.64 -0.73 5.53
C ARG A 156 11.48 0.40 6.05
N LEU A 157 11.55 0.53 7.37
CA LEU A 157 12.34 1.57 8.03
C LEU A 157 13.72 1.04 8.38
N ASP A 158 14.75 1.74 7.92
CA ASP A 158 16.11 1.57 8.36
C ASP A 158 16.43 2.64 9.42
N ALA A 159 16.30 2.28 10.67
CA ALA A 159 16.57 3.18 11.78
C ALA A 159 18.06 3.58 11.91
N GLN A 160 19.00 2.86 11.27
CA GLN A 160 20.43 3.19 11.32
C GLN A 160 20.77 4.33 10.37
N SER A 161 20.20 4.28 9.16
CA SER A 161 20.44 5.33 8.15
C SER A 161 19.42 6.47 8.21
N GLY A 162 18.28 6.29 8.91
CA GLY A 162 17.19 7.23 8.90
C GLY A 162 16.44 7.25 7.55
N LEU A 163 16.46 6.14 6.82
CA LEU A 163 15.78 6.01 5.53
C LEU A 163 14.55 5.12 5.64
N LEU A 164 13.48 5.54 5.00
CA LEU A 164 12.25 4.76 4.84
C LEU A 164 12.13 4.35 3.37
N TYR A 165 12.07 3.03 3.13
CA TYR A 165 11.85 2.46 1.80
C TYR A 165 10.36 2.18 1.61
N VAL A 166 9.82 2.63 0.47
CA VAL A 166 8.41 2.50 0.09
C VAL A 166 8.34 1.69 -1.20
N THR A 167 7.71 0.52 -1.18
CA THR A 167 7.52 -0.29 -2.40
C THR A 167 6.26 0.11 -3.12
N HIS A 168 6.31 0.11 -4.46
CA HIS A 168 5.19 0.44 -5.35
C HIS A 168 4.66 -0.82 -6.01
N PHE A 169 3.36 -1.08 -5.84
CA PHE A 169 2.78 -2.42 -6.09
C PHE A 169 2.83 -2.84 -7.54
N PHE A 170 2.44 -1.95 -8.47
CA PHE A 170 2.35 -2.30 -9.89
C PHE A 170 3.62 -2.03 -10.68
N THR A 171 4.43 -1.05 -10.29
CA THR A 171 5.69 -0.74 -10.98
C THR A 171 6.86 -1.56 -10.46
N GLY A 172 6.76 -2.06 -9.22
CA GLY A 172 7.84 -2.78 -8.55
C GLY A 172 9.00 -1.89 -8.09
N ASP A 173 8.92 -0.60 -8.30
CA ASP A 173 9.93 0.39 -7.93
C ASP A 173 9.96 0.65 -6.41
N VAL A 174 10.96 1.37 -5.94
CA VAL A 174 11.11 1.73 -4.53
C VAL A 174 11.43 3.20 -4.38
N SER A 175 10.58 3.97 -3.70
CA SER A 175 10.90 5.33 -3.25
C SER A 175 11.67 5.29 -1.94
N ILE A 176 12.62 6.20 -1.77
CA ILE A 176 13.43 6.35 -0.56
C ILE A 176 13.12 7.71 0.07
N ILE A 177 12.59 7.69 1.27
CA ILE A 177 12.29 8.88 2.08
C ILE A 177 13.37 9.04 3.14
N ASP A 178 13.95 10.23 3.23
CA ASP A 178 14.76 10.64 4.37
C ASP A 178 13.83 11.05 5.52
N THR A 179 13.87 10.31 6.63
CA THR A 179 12.95 10.52 7.77
C THR A 179 13.29 11.75 8.61
N GLN A 180 14.46 12.36 8.43
CA GLN A 180 14.83 13.62 9.07
C GLN A 180 14.35 14.82 8.25
N ARG A 181 14.43 14.70 6.91
CA ARG A 181 14.01 15.76 5.99
C ARG A 181 12.55 15.67 5.58
N MET A 182 11.90 14.53 5.84
CA MET A 182 10.50 14.25 5.49
C MET A 182 10.20 14.45 4.00
N LEU A 183 11.10 13.97 3.14
CA LEU A 183 10.92 14.05 1.68
C LEU A 183 11.53 12.84 0.96
N VAL A 184 11.05 12.57 -0.24
CA VAL A 184 11.64 11.58 -1.14
C VAL A 184 12.98 12.10 -1.64
N THR A 185 14.05 11.37 -1.33
CA THR A 185 15.43 11.74 -1.72
C THR A 185 15.92 10.96 -2.91
N ASP A 186 15.35 9.80 -3.17
CA ASP A 186 15.77 8.94 -4.28
C ASP A 186 14.68 7.92 -4.68
N ARG A 187 14.87 7.31 -5.85
CA ARG A 187 14.04 6.23 -6.38
C ARG A 187 14.92 5.14 -6.97
N ILE A 188 14.62 3.89 -6.66
CA ILE A 188 15.24 2.74 -7.29
C ILE A 188 14.27 2.20 -8.32
N ASN A 189 14.58 2.42 -9.61
CA ASN A 189 13.79 1.87 -10.69
C ASN A 189 14.15 0.41 -10.92
N VAL A 190 13.15 -0.45 -10.84
CA VAL A 190 13.24 -1.85 -11.17
C VAL A 190 12.81 -2.03 -12.64
N ASN A 191 12.98 -3.21 -13.19
CA ASN A 191 12.55 -3.52 -14.54
C ASN A 191 11.03 -3.31 -14.69
N SER A 192 10.60 -2.67 -15.78
CA SER A 192 9.19 -2.42 -16.11
C SER A 192 8.30 -3.68 -16.19
N SER A 193 8.89 -4.88 -16.19
CA SER A 193 8.16 -6.14 -16.09
C SER A 193 7.84 -6.56 -14.66
N ALA A 194 8.40 -5.89 -13.63
CA ALA A 194 8.12 -6.19 -12.23
C ALA A 194 6.74 -5.66 -11.82
N ASN A 195 6.01 -6.41 -11.00
CA ASN A 195 4.78 -6.00 -10.35
C ASN A 195 4.54 -6.81 -9.07
N ILE A 196 3.44 -6.55 -8.38
CA ILE A 196 3.04 -7.22 -7.12
C ILE A 196 4.16 -7.11 -6.08
N SER A 197 4.61 -5.88 -5.80
CA SER A 197 5.67 -5.58 -4.86
C SER A 197 5.12 -4.94 -3.59
N GLN A 198 5.13 -5.66 -2.46
CA GLN A 198 4.62 -5.13 -1.20
C GLN A 198 5.51 -5.40 0.03
N SER A 199 6.66 -6.01 -0.14
CA SER A 199 7.59 -6.30 0.96
C SER A 199 9.03 -6.07 0.54
N LEU A 200 9.88 -5.71 1.50
CA LEU A 200 11.30 -5.48 1.30
C LEU A 200 12.06 -5.91 2.56
N VAL A 201 13.08 -6.76 2.37
CA VAL A 201 13.99 -7.21 3.44
C VAL A 201 15.34 -6.54 3.28
N LEU A 202 15.84 -5.88 4.35
CA LEU A 202 17.16 -5.26 4.38
C LEU A 202 18.22 -6.24 4.88
N ASP A 203 19.33 -6.30 4.17
CA ASP A 203 20.56 -7.03 4.54
C ASP A 203 21.70 -6.02 4.65
N HIS A 204 21.92 -5.54 5.87
CA HIS A 204 22.95 -4.53 6.14
C HIS A 204 24.37 -5.06 5.95
N ASP A 205 24.58 -6.34 6.25
CA ASP A 205 25.94 -6.95 6.15
C ASP A 205 26.41 -7.00 4.70
N ARG A 206 25.47 -7.15 3.76
CA ARG A 206 25.77 -7.16 2.31
C ARG A 206 25.43 -5.87 1.60
N HIS A 207 24.90 -4.86 2.31
CA HIS A 207 24.37 -3.63 1.73
C HIS A 207 23.34 -3.89 0.62
N ARG A 208 22.40 -4.83 0.87
CA ARG A 208 21.39 -5.25 -0.09
C ARG A 208 19.98 -5.15 0.47
N ALA A 209 19.03 -5.08 -0.44
CA ALA A 209 17.65 -5.37 -0.12
C ALA A 209 17.08 -6.43 -1.08
N TYR A 210 16.12 -7.19 -0.59
CA TYR A 210 15.47 -8.27 -1.31
C TYR A 210 13.97 -7.99 -1.38
N LEU A 211 13.42 -7.96 -2.59
CA LEU A 211 12.01 -7.69 -2.88
C LEU A 211 11.39 -8.92 -3.54
N PRO A 212 10.47 -9.65 -2.88
CA PRO A 212 9.63 -10.62 -3.56
C PRO A 212 8.71 -9.88 -4.54
N GLN A 213 8.67 -10.34 -5.79
CA GLN A 213 7.96 -9.71 -6.90
C GLN A 213 7.55 -10.74 -7.94
N THR A 214 6.57 -10.38 -8.75
CA THR A 214 6.23 -11.11 -9.97
C THR A 214 6.77 -10.33 -11.18
N PHE A 215 7.50 -10.99 -12.06
CA PHE A 215 7.91 -10.45 -13.34
C PHE A 215 6.99 -10.97 -14.44
N SER A 216 6.40 -10.05 -15.18
CA SER A 216 5.40 -10.34 -16.22
C SER A 216 5.91 -9.94 -17.60
N ASN A 217 6.21 -10.91 -18.45
CA ASN A 217 6.53 -10.69 -19.85
C ASN A 217 5.24 -10.58 -20.67
N SER A 218 4.51 -9.49 -20.49
CA SER A 218 3.21 -9.28 -21.14
C SER A 218 3.31 -9.14 -22.67
N ALA A 219 4.50 -8.88 -23.22
CA ALA A 219 4.73 -8.84 -24.67
C ALA A 219 4.83 -10.25 -25.31
N ASN A 220 4.86 -11.31 -24.51
CA ASN A 220 4.91 -12.67 -25.03
C ASN A 220 3.55 -13.07 -25.62
N GLN A 221 3.53 -13.53 -26.87
CA GLN A 221 2.31 -13.96 -27.56
C GLN A 221 1.86 -15.38 -27.20
N SER A 222 2.57 -16.07 -26.34
CA SER A 222 2.24 -17.40 -25.84
C SER A 222 2.25 -17.37 -24.32
N LEU A 223 1.08 -17.44 -23.70
CA LEU A 223 0.94 -17.53 -22.25
C LEU A 223 1.40 -18.93 -21.79
N LEU A 224 2.68 -19.05 -21.45
CA LEU A 224 3.31 -20.28 -20.99
C LEU A 224 4.08 -20.01 -19.70
N PHE A 225 4.12 -20.98 -18.80
CA PHE A 225 4.81 -20.92 -17.52
C PHE A 225 6.25 -20.38 -17.62
N ASP A 226 7.04 -20.92 -18.51
CA ASP A 226 8.48 -20.64 -18.61
C ASP A 226 8.83 -19.37 -19.41
N THR A 227 7.84 -18.62 -19.88
CA THR A 227 8.06 -17.46 -20.77
C THR A 227 7.27 -16.20 -20.41
N THR A 228 6.33 -16.28 -19.47
CA THR A 228 5.34 -15.21 -19.28
C THR A 228 5.33 -14.62 -17.89
N VAL A 229 5.22 -15.41 -16.82
CA VAL A 229 5.15 -14.95 -15.43
C VAL A 229 6.24 -15.62 -14.62
N PHE A 230 7.07 -14.80 -13.96
CA PHE A 230 8.22 -15.29 -13.22
C PHE A 230 8.15 -14.79 -11.77
N PRO A 231 7.87 -15.66 -10.79
CA PRO A 231 8.03 -15.34 -9.39
C PRO A 231 9.53 -15.19 -9.06
N MET A 232 9.92 -14.03 -8.54
CA MET A 232 11.32 -13.70 -8.33
C MET A 232 11.53 -12.92 -7.02
N VAL A 233 12.77 -12.93 -6.54
CA VAL A 233 13.23 -11.94 -5.58
C VAL A 233 14.23 -11.02 -6.27
N THR A 234 13.86 -9.75 -6.38
CA THR A 234 14.76 -8.71 -6.89
C THR A 234 15.77 -8.34 -5.81
N SER A 235 17.03 -8.24 -6.20
CA SER A 235 18.12 -7.77 -5.33
C SER A 235 18.46 -6.32 -5.66
N LEU A 236 18.51 -5.47 -4.64
CA LEU A 236 18.92 -4.07 -4.74
C LEU A 236 20.26 -3.86 -4.06
N ASP A 237 21.09 -2.99 -4.63
CA ASP A 237 22.28 -2.46 -3.99
C ASP A 237 21.90 -1.17 -3.26
N LEU A 238 22.04 -1.14 -1.92
CA LEU A 238 21.66 -0.01 -1.09
C LEU A 238 22.67 1.15 -1.13
N LEU A 239 23.92 0.90 -1.55
CA LEU A 239 24.94 1.93 -1.68
C LEU A 239 24.79 2.71 -3.00
N THR A 240 24.59 1.99 -4.09
CA THR A 240 24.43 2.60 -5.43
C THR A 240 22.97 2.94 -5.74
N ARG A 241 22.00 2.44 -4.94
CA ARG A 241 20.57 2.60 -5.14
C ARG A 241 20.10 2.14 -6.51
N THR A 242 20.53 0.95 -6.89
CA THR A 242 20.24 0.35 -8.19
C THR A 242 19.83 -1.12 -8.08
N GLU A 243 19.09 -1.59 -9.08
CA GLU A 243 18.76 -2.99 -9.20
C GLU A 243 20.00 -3.82 -9.60
N MET A 244 20.21 -4.93 -8.92
CA MET A 244 21.25 -5.91 -9.22
C MET A 244 20.72 -7.05 -10.11
N ARG A 245 20.48 -6.79 -11.38
CA ARG A 245 19.80 -7.73 -12.32
C ARG A 245 20.42 -9.13 -12.35
N ALA A 246 21.76 -9.22 -12.28
CA ALA A 246 22.47 -10.50 -12.29
C ALA A 246 22.33 -11.28 -10.98
N SER A 247 21.81 -10.67 -9.92
CA SER A 247 21.63 -11.26 -8.59
C SER A 247 20.15 -11.51 -8.27
N ARG A 248 19.25 -11.45 -9.24
CA ARG A 248 17.85 -11.86 -9.05
C ARG A 248 17.80 -13.32 -8.66
N LEU A 249 16.92 -13.68 -7.76
CA LEU A 249 16.71 -15.03 -7.30
C LEU A 249 15.38 -15.54 -7.88
N ALA A 250 15.44 -16.53 -8.74
CA ALA A 250 14.24 -17.20 -9.23
C ALA A 250 13.67 -18.11 -8.14
N LEU A 251 12.37 -18.12 -7.95
CA LEU A 251 11.69 -18.93 -6.93
C LEU A 251 11.26 -20.31 -7.45
N ASP A 252 11.25 -20.50 -8.76
CA ASP A 252 10.89 -21.74 -9.44
C ASP A 252 12.01 -22.79 -9.46
N VAL A 253 13.17 -22.50 -8.86
CA VAL A 253 14.34 -23.39 -8.85
C VAL A 253 14.37 -24.38 -7.68
N VAL A 254 13.34 -24.41 -6.86
CA VAL A 254 13.20 -25.28 -5.70
C VAL A 254 12.13 -26.35 -5.98
N ASP A 255 12.38 -27.25 -6.91
CA ASP A 255 11.56 -28.43 -7.23
C ASP A 255 10.23 -28.17 -7.96
N GLN A 256 9.54 -27.03 -7.76
CA GLN A 256 8.29 -26.70 -8.45
C GLN A 256 8.08 -25.20 -8.60
N PRO A 257 7.32 -24.77 -9.62
CA PRO A 257 6.89 -23.38 -9.75
C PRO A 257 6.03 -22.91 -8.59
N VAL A 258 6.10 -21.62 -8.32
CA VAL A 258 5.31 -20.96 -7.27
C VAL A 258 4.55 -19.76 -7.84
N GLY A 259 3.58 -19.24 -7.13
CA GLY A 259 2.74 -18.13 -7.60
C GLY A 259 2.61 -16.99 -6.58
N ILE A 260 2.75 -15.77 -7.06
CA ILE A 260 2.54 -14.51 -6.32
C ILE A 260 3.35 -14.47 -5.02
N PRO A 261 4.68 -14.26 -5.07
CA PRO A 261 5.49 -14.00 -3.89
C PRO A 261 5.15 -12.62 -3.32
N LEU A 262 4.75 -12.55 -2.04
CA LEU A 262 4.23 -11.32 -1.43
C LEU A 262 5.06 -10.80 -0.27
N ASP A 263 5.55 -11.68 0.60
CA ASP A 263 6.27 -11.28 1.79
C ASP A 263 7.52 -12.12 1.99
N ALA A 264 8.51 -11.56 2.66
CA ALA A 264 9.75 -12.27 2.97
C ALA A 264 10.33 -11.85 4.31
N VAL A 265 11.03 -12.80 4.93
CA VAL A 265 11.87 -12.54 6.11
C VAL A 265 13.20 -13.26 5.96
N MET A 266 14.24 -12.73 6.58
CA MET A 266 15.56 -13.33 6.66
C MET A 266 15.80 -13.89 8.06
N ASP A 267 16.30 -15.11 8.16
CA ASP A 267 16.67 -15.72 9.43
C ASP A 267 18.13 -15.40 9.83
N SER A 268 18.52 -15.87 11.03
CA SER A 268 19.87 -15.66 11.57
C SER A 268 20.97 -16.46 10.83
N SER A 269 20.59 -17.33 9.90
CA SER A 269 21.51 -18.18 9.10
C SER A 269 21.65 -17.68 7.65
N ASP A 270 21.24 -16.43 7.36
CA ASP A 270 21.26 -15.82 6.03
C ASP A 270 20.39 -16.58 5.01
N ARG A 271 19.26 -17.13 5.46
CA ARG A 271 18.26 -17.73 4.57
C ARG A 271 17.08 -16.80 4.43
N LEU A 272 16.61 -16.66 3.21
CA LEU A 272 15.42 -15.89 2.88
C LEU A 272 14.22 -16.84 2.77
N PHE A 273 13.19 -16.57 3.54
CA PHE A 273 11.88 -17.24 3.47
C PHE A 273 10.92 -16.32 2.74
N VAL A 274 10.25 -16.84 1.71
CA VAL A 274 9.34 -16.06 0.85
C VAL A 274 7.97 -16.73 0.84
N ALA A 275 6.93 -16.01 1.23
CA ALA A 275 5.54 -16.46 1.18
C ALA A 275 4.99 -16.31 -0.24
N ASN A 276 4.58 -17.41 -0.85
CA ASN A 276 4.00 -17.48 -2.18
C ASN A 276 2.48 -17.67 -2.05
N SER A 277 1.73 -16.59 -2.21
CA SER A 277 0.33 -16.55 -1.79
C SER A 277 -0.61 -17.35 -2.69
N ALA A 278 -0.28 -17.53 -3.96
CA ALA A 278 -1.13 -18.28 -4.89
C ALA A 278 -0.81 -19.78 -4.91
N SER A 279 0.44 -20.18 -4.66
CA SER A 279 0.81 -21.58 -4.58
C SER A 279 0.71 -22.20 -3.19
N ASN A 280 0.33 -21.40 -2.16
CA ASN A 280 0.11 -21.85 -0.78
C ASN A 280 1.36 -22.48 -0.14
N ASP A 281 2.51 -21.87 -0.35
CA ASP A 281 3.79 -22.38 0.14
C ASP A 281 4.75 -21.27 0.58
N VAL A 282 5.89 -21.66 1.17
CA VAL A 282 7.01 -20.80 1.52
C VAL A 282 8.28 -21.35 0.88
N SER A 283 8.88 -20.58 -0.03
CA SER A 283 10.19 -20.89 -0.60
C SER A 283 11.31 -20.48 0.36
N VAL A 284 12.35 -21.32 0.49
CA VAL A 284 13.53 -21.04 1.32
C VAL A 284 14.77 -21.00 0.45
N ILE A 285 15.50 -19.89 0.51
CA ILE A 285 16.69 -19.62 -0.31
C ILE A 285 17.89 -19.33 0.59
N ASP A 286 19.01 -19.98 0.31
CA ASP A 286 20.32 -19.64 0.88
C ASP A 286 20.91 -18.45 0.13
N LEU A 287 21.03 -17.30 0.81
CA LEU A 287 21.53 -16.07 0.22
C LEU A 287 23.05 -16.09 -0.08
N ALA A 288 23.81 -16.95 0.60
CA ALA A 288 25.25 -17.07 0.35
C ALA A 288 25.54 -17.81 -0.97
N THR A 289 24.72 -18.79 -1.30
CA THR A 289 24.87 -19.61 -2.51
C THR A 289 23.86 -19.29 -3.61
N SER A 290 22.85 -18.48 -3.30
CA SER A 290 21.69 -18.19 -4.18
C SER A 290 20.95 -19.46 -4.63
N ARG A 291 20.85 -20.46 -3.76
CA ARG A 291 20.18 -21.74 -4.04
C ARG A 291 18.89 -21.87 -3.25
N GLY A 292 17.88 -22.41 -3.90
CA GLY A 292 16.69 -22.92 -3.21
C GLY A 292 17.05 -24.11 -2.32
N LEU A 293 16.53 -24.12 -1.10
CA LEU A 293 16.73 -25.16 -0.12
C LEU A 293 15.49 -26.03 0.08
N ALA A 294 14.32 -25.41 0.10
CA ALA A 294 13.06 -26.08 0.32
C ALA A 294 11.89 -25.25 -0.23
N ASN A 295 10.79 -25.92 -0.52
CA ASN A 295 9.48 -25.35 -0.69
C ASN A 295 8.53 -26.02 0.32
N LEU A 296 7.87 -25.23 1.18
CA LEU A 296 7.17 -25.72 2.36
C LEU A 296 5.68 -25.42 2.20
N GLU A 297 4.85 -26.45 2.02
CA GLU A 297 3.40 -26.29 1.99
C GLU A 297 2.89 -25.70 3.31
N VAL A 298 2.00 -24.70 3.22
CA VAL A 298 1.35 -24.01 4.34
C VAL A 298 -0.16 -23.90 4.08
N GLY A 299 -0.88 -23.16 4.90
CA GLY A 299 -2.31 -22.91 4.67
C GLY A 299 -2.57 -21.97 3.48
N ALA A 300 -3.84 -21.78 3.13
CA ALA A 300 -4.24 -21.05 1.94
C ALA A 300 -3.93 -19.54 2.06
N ASN A 301 -3.34 -19.01 0.99
CA ASN A 301 -3.02 -17.61 0.77
C ASN A 301 -2.12 -17.01 1.87
N PRO A 302 -0.87 -17.48 2.01
CA PRO A 302 0.09 -16.90 2.94
C PRO A 302 0.45 -15.47 2.51
N ARG A 303 0.19 -14.49 3.39
CA ARG A 303 0.37 -13.05 3.10
C ARG A 303 1.33 -12.34 4.05
N GLY A 304 1.87 -13.03 5.04
CA GLY A 304 2.81 -12.42 5.98
C GLY A 304 3.69 -13.44 6.67
N LEU A 305 4.92 -13.03 6.94
CA LEU A 305 5.94 -13.80 7.62
C LEU A 305 6.49 -13.03 8.82
N ALA A 306 6.83 -13.74 9.89
CA ALA A 306 7.59 -13.17 11.00
C ALA A 306 8.62 -14.19 11.51
N PHE A 307 9.87 -13.75 11.69
CA PHE A 307 10.94 -14.57 12.22
C PHE A 307 11.13 -14.33 13.72
N ASP A 308 11.13 -15.39 14.51
CA ASP A 308 11.47 -15.37 15.93
C ASP A 308 12.92 -15.85 16.13
N PRO A 309 13.87 -14.93 16.36
CA PRO A 309 15.27 -15.30 16.53
C PRO A 309 15.55 -16.02 17.84
N VAL A 310 14.63 -15.94 18.83
CA VAL A 310 14.79 -16.59 20.15
C VAL A 310 14.47 -18.08 20.05
N SER A 311 13.38 -18.43 19.37
CA SER A 311 12.97 -19.83 19.21
C SER A 311 13.36 -20.43 17.87
N ASN A 312 13.98 -19.66 16.97
CA ASN A 312 14.35 -20.03 15.61
C ASN A 312 13.17 -20.56 14.78
N ARG A 313 12.03 -19.86 14.85
CA ARG A 313 10.78 -20.21 14.17
C ARG A 313 10.36 -19.11 13.22
N ILE A 314 9.73 -19.52 12.10
CA ILE A 314 9.03 -18.60 11.19
C ILE A 314 7.53 -18.84 11.38
N PHE A 315 6.80 -17.75 11.58
CA PHE A 315 5.33 -17.74 11.58
C PHE A 315 4.83 -17.29 10.22
N VAL A 316 3.78 -17.94 9.73
CA VAL A 316 3.17 -17.66 8.41
C VAL A 316 1.69 -17.37 8.62
N ASN A 317 1.20 -16.22 8.16
CA ASN A 317 -0.23 -15.88 8.21
C ASN A 317 -0.95 -16.36 6.95
N ASN A 318 -1.74 -17.42 7.07
CA ASN A 318 -2.53 -18.01 5.99
C ASN A 318 -3.92 -17.40 5.98
N THR A 319 -4.10 -16.27 5.26
CA THR A 319 -5.27 -15.42 5.41
C THR A 319 -6.59 -16.07 4.99
N LEU A 320 -6.59 -16.95 3.97
CA LEU A 320 -7.79 -17.63 3.50
C LEU A 320 -8.03 -19.01 4.16
N SER A 321 -7.06 -19.51 4.96
CA SER A 321 -7.31 -20.61 5.89
C SER A 321 -7.79 -20.12 7.26
N GLY A 322 -7.48 -18.87 7.62
CA GLY A 322 -7.65 -18.36 8.98
C GLY A 322 -6.72 -19.03 9.98
N THR A 323 -5.52 -19.43 9.55
CA THR A 323 -4.54 -20.18 10.37
C THR A 323 -3.18 -19.52 10.38
N LEU A 324 -2.35 -19.89 11.35
CA LEU A 324 -0.91 -19.64 11.39
C LEU A 324 -0.16 -20.95 11.19
N SER A 325 0.70 -21.05 10.20
CA SER A 325 1.68 -22.14 10.11
C SER A 325 2.97 -21.76 10.82
N VAL A 326 3.61 -22.74 11.49
CA VAL A 326 4.87 -22.58 12.20
C VAL A 326 5.93 -23.44 11.53
N ILE A 327 6.97 -22.79 11.04
CA ILE A 327 8.12 -23.45 10.42
C ILE A 327 9.27 -23.43 11.43
N ASP A 328 9.83 -24.58 11.68
CA ASP A 328 11.13 -24.72 12.36
C ASP A 328 12.23 -24.37 11.36
N ALA A 329 12.93 -23.27 11.60
CA ALA A 329 13.91 -22.76 10.66
C ALA A 329 15.17 -23.64 10.56
N GLU A 330 15.50 -24.44 11.58
CA GLU A 330 16.66 -25.36 11.51
C GLU A 330 16.37 -26.57 10.63
N THR A 331 15.20 -27.18 10.83
CA THR A 331 14.84 -28.43 10.11
C THR A 331 14.13 -28.19 8.79
N LEU A 332 13.71 -26.94 8.50
CA LEU A 332 12.92 -26.55 7.34
C LEU A 332 11.65 -27.41 7.22
N LYS A 333 10.86 -27.45 8.28
CA LYS A 333 9.59 -28.19 8.32
C LYS A 333 8.50 -27.36 8.98
N VAL A 334 7.31 -27.47 8.44
CA VAL A 334 6.09 -27.02 9.14
C VAL A 334 5.85 -27.96 10.31
N THR A 335 5.87 -27.45 11.51
CA THR A 335 5.76 -28.24 12.76
C THR A 335 4.39 -28.13 13.39
N GLU A 336 3.66 -27.05 13.15
CA GLU A 336 2.37 -26.79 13.74
C GLU A 336 1.54 -25.89 12.81
N GLU A 337 0.22 -26.09 12.84
CA GLU A 337 -0.77 -25.16 12.28
C GLU A 337 -1.78 -24.81 13.36
N VAL A 338 -1.95 -23.51 13.63
CA VAL A 338 -2.75 -22.99 14.74
C VAL A 338 -3.91 -22.16 14.18
N GLN A 339 -5.12 -22.34 14.73
CA GLN A 339 -6.26 -21.50 14.39
C GLN A 339 -5.97 -20.04 14.76
N ASN A 340 -5.99 -19.16 13.76
CA ASN A 340 -5.81 -17.72 13.91
C ASN A 340 -7.16 -17.02 14.11
N THR A 341 -8.08 -17.20 13.17
CA THR A 341 -9.41 -16.59 13.20
C THR A 341 -10.43 -17.49 12.52
N ASP A 342 -11.70 -17.34 12.89
CA ASP A 342 -12.81 -17.88 12.12
C ASP A 342 -13.21 -16.83 11.06
N ILE A 343 -13.19 -17.20 9.79
CA ILE A 343 -13.55 -16.30 8.69
C ILE A 343 -15.09 -16.26 8.61
N PRO A 344 -15.77 -15.14 8.90
CA PRO A 344 -17.22 -15.04 8.97
C PRO A 344 -17.85 -14.90 7.58
N MET A 345 -17.40 -15.71 6.62
CA MET A 345 -17.85 -15.70 5.23
C MET A 345 -18.62 -16.99 4.93
N ALA A 346 -19.71 -16.91 4.17
CA ALA A 346 -20.43 -18.10 3.73
C ALA A 346 -19.48 -19.03 2.95
N GLN A 347 -19.53 -20.34 3.22
CA GLN A 347 -18.60 -21.31 2.65
C GLN A 347 -18.49 -21.26 1.11
N PRO A 348 -19.59 -21.13 0.34
CA PRO A 348 -19.48 -20.98 -1.13
C PRO A 348 -18.66 -19.74 -1.54
N LEU A 349 -18.89 -18.61 -0.88
CA LEU A 349 -18.18 -17.36 -1.17
C LEU A 349 -16.69 -17.48 -0.80
N LEU A 350 -16.37 -18.05 0.36
CA LEU A 350 -15.00 -18.30 0.79
C LEU A 350 -14.28 -19.28 -0.14
N ASN A 351 -14.97 -20.33 -0.59
CA ASN A 351 -14.42 -21.27 -1.56
C ASN A 351 -14.13 -20.59 -2.90
N GLY A 352 -15.04 -19.76 -3.41
CA GLY A 352 -14.81 -18.96 -4.61
C GLY A 352 -13.60 -18.02 -4.49
N LYS A 353 -13.47 -17.36 -3.33
CA LYS A 353 -12.32 -16.51 -3.03
C LYS A 353 -11.00 -17.30 -2.98
N ARG A 354 -11.00 -18.50 -2.42
CA ARG A 354 -9.85 -19.41 -2.43
C ARG A 354 -9.48 -19.81 -3.85
N ILE A 355 -10.45 -20.25 -4.65
CA ILE A 355 -10.23 -20.63 -6.05
C ILE A 355 -9.62 -19.47 -6.86
N PHE A 356 -10.12 -18.26 -6.67
CA PHE A 356 -9.61 -17.06 -7.35
C PHE A 356 -8.14 -16.78 -7.05
N ASN A 357 -7.69 -17.06 -5.82
CA ASN A 357 -6.32 -16.80 -5.36
C ASN A 357 -5.39 -18.03 -5.45
N ASP A 358 -5.86 -19.18 -5.91
CA ASP A 358 -5.14 -20.44 -5.84
C ASP A 358 -4.60 -20.86 -7.21
N SER A 359 -3.31 -21.15 -7.29
CA SER A 359 -2.66 -21.77 -8.46
C SER A 359 -2.16 -23.20 -8.17
N SER A 360 -2.30 -23.69 -6.93
CA SER A 360 -1.70 -24.97 -6.50
C SER A 360 -2.46 -26.21 -6.99
N ARG A 361 -3.70 -26.03 -7.45
CA ARG A 361 -4.57 -27.11 -7.91
C ARG A 361 -4.43 -27.33 -9.42
N PRO A 362 -4.21 -28.59 -9.92
CA PRO A 362 -4.12 -28.87 -11.35
C PRO A 362 -5.38 -28.50 -12.16
N GLU A 363 -6.54 -28.42 -11.50
CA GLU A 363 -7.78 -27.97 -12.11
C GLU A 363 -7.72 -26.49 -12.48
N LEU A 364 -7.01 -25.68 -11.67
CA LEU A 364 -6.92 -24.24 -11.82
C LEU A 364 -5.76 -23.82 -12.70
N ALA A 365 -4.59 -24.35 -12.46
CA ALA A 365 -3.39 -23.96 -13.21
C ALA A 365 -2.46 -25.16 -13.47
N LYS A 366 -1.86 -25.18 -14.63
CA LYS A 366 -0.73 -26.07 -14.90
C LYS A 366 0.50 -25.50 -14.22
N ASP A 367 1.28 -26.36 -13.57
CA ASP A 367 2.59 -25.98 -12.99
C ASP A 367 2.52 -24.85 -11.91
N ASN A 368 1.42 -24.67 -11.19
CA ASN A 368 1.23 -23.75 -10.05
C ASN A 368 1.54 -22.27 -10.30
N TRP A 369 1.71 -21.81 -11.53
CA TRP A 369 2.36 -20.54 -11.88
C TRP A 369 1.46 -19.30 -11.93
N ILE A 370 0.16 -19.48 -12.16
CA ILE A 370 -0.78 -18.37 -12.38
C ILE A 370 -2.14 -18.64 -11.74
N ALA A 371 -2.67 -17.67 -11.04
CA ALA A 371 -4.04 -17.63 -10.55
C ALA A 371 -4.80 -16.45 -11.18
N CYS A 372 -6.11 -16.34 -11.01
CA CYS A 372 -6.87 -15.15 -11.41
C CYS A 372 -6.28 -13.89 -10.76
N ALA A 373 -5.89 -13.99 -9.48
CA ALA A 373 -5.26 -12.92 -8.72
C ALA A 373 -3.89 -12.46 -9.27
N THR A 374 -3.25 -13.19 -10.20
CA THR A 374 -1.98 -12.77 -10.82
C THR A 374 -2.17 -11.55 -11.71
N CYS A 375 -3.29 -11.46 -12.42
CA CYS A 375 -3.65 -10.30 -13.24
C CYS A 375 -4.69 -9.40 -12.55
N HIS A 376 -5.54 -9.99 -11.68
CA HIS A 376 -6.65 -9.30 -11.00
C HIS A 376 -6.45 -9.32 -9.47
N PHE A 377 -5.29 -8.83 -8.98
CA PHE A 377 -5.01 -8.87 -7.55
C PHE A 377 -6.05 -8.06 -6.75
N ASP A 378 -6.62 -8.69 -5.72
CA ASP A 378 -7.74 -8.16 -4.93
C ASP A 378 -8.99 -7.76 -5.76
N GLY A 379 -9.14 -8.32 -6.99
CA GLY A 379 -10.24 -8.01 -7.91
C GLY A 379 -10.00 -6.77 -8.78
N GLU A 380 -8.86 -6.12 -8.65
CA GLU A 380 -8.49 -4.94 -9.43
C GLU A 380 -7.80 -5.34 -10.75
N HIS A 381 -7.08 -4.45 -11.41
CA HIS A 381 -6.27 -4.67 -12.61
C HIS A 381 -4.78 -4.71 -12.25
N ASP A 382 -3.92 -5.01 -13.23
CA ASP A 382 -2.46 -5.08 -13.06
C ASP A 382 -1.67 -4.04 -13.85
N GLU A 383 -2.36 -3.06 -14.44
CA GLU A 383 -1.81 -2.01 -15.34
C GLU A 383 -1.08 -2.58 -16.57
N ARG A 384 -1.42 -3.80 -17.01
CA ARG A 384 -0.72 -4.48 -18.10
C ARG A 384 -1.63 -4.85 -19.25
N THR A 385 -1.04 -4.85 -20.44
CA THR A 385 -1.65 -5.39 -21.65
C THR A 385 -1.00 -6.72 -22.01
N TRP A 386 -1.78 -7.79 -21.97
CA TRP A 386 -1.34 -9.14 -22.27
C TRP A 386 -1.69 -9.52 -23.71
N PHE A 387 -0.90 -10.44 -24.27
CA PHE A 387 -1.19 -11.00 -25.59
C PHE A 387 -1.95 -12.31 -25.49
N PHE A 388 -3.22 -12.28 -25.85
CA PHE A 388 -4.06 -13.47 -25.98
C PHE A 388 -4.20 -13.93 -27.43
N ALA A 389 -4.89 -15.06 -27.63
CA ALA A 389 -5.22 -15.54 -28.97
C ALA A 389 -6.00 -14.49 -29.80
N ASP A 390 -6.76 -13.64 -29.14
CA ASP A 390 -7.58 -12.57 -29.72
C ASP A 390 -6.81 -11.30 -30.07
N GLY A 391 -5.60 -11.17 -29.55
CA GLY A 391 -4.77 -9.96 -29.67
C GLY A 391 -4.40 -9.38 -28.32
N PRO A 392 -3.93 -8.12 -28.28
CA PRO A 392 -3.59 -7.44 -27.03
C PRO A 392 -4.86 -7.13 -26.22
N ARG A 393 -4.81 -7.41 -24.91
CA ARG A 393 -5.91 -7.12 -23.98
C ARG A 393 -5.36 -6.53 -22.70
N ASN A 394 -5.75 -5.29 -22.43
CA ASN A 394 -5.50 -4.62 -21.16
C ASN A 394 -6.36 -5.29 -20.08
N THR A 395 -5.78 -5.58 -18.93
CA THR A 395 -6.48 -6.21 -17.80
C THR A 395 -7.57 -5.28 -17.27
N PRO A 396 -8.87 -5.63 -17.36
CA PRO A 396 -9.92 -4.81 -16.76
C PRO A 396 -10.02 -5.04 -15.25
N SER A 397 -10.54 -4.05 -14.50
CA SER A 397 -10.97 -4.27 -13.13
C SER A 397 -12.18 -5.21 -13.11
N LEU A 398 -12.22 -6.12 -12.13
CA LEU A 398 -13.37 -7.01 -11.89
C LEU A 398 -14.35 -6.43 -10.85
N LEU A 399 -14.04 -5.25 -10.28
CA LEU A 399 -14.96 -4.59 -9.36
C LEU A 399 -16.24 -4.21 -10.11
N GLY A 400 -17.41 -4.60 -9.59
CA GLY A 400 -18.71 -4.37 -10.21
C GLY A 400 -18.98 -5.22 -11.45
N VAL A 401 -18.16 -6.23 -11.75
CA VAL A 401 -18.27 -7.05 -12.97
C VAL A 401 -19.63 -7.70 -13.15
N ALA A 402 -20.34 -8.05 -12.07
CA ALA A 402 -21.67 -8.66 -12.13
C ALA A 402 -22.72 -7.82 -12.85
N ASP A 403 -22.56 -6.51 -12.91
CA ASP A 403 -23.50 -5.55 -13.46
C ASP A 403 -23.13 -5.11 -14.89
N THR A 404 -22.12 -5.74 -15.52
CA THR A 404 -21.54 -5.30 -16.82
C THR A 404 -21.42 -6.42 -17.87
N PRO A 405 -22.41 -7.35 -18.02
CA PRO A 405 -22.37 -8.28 -19.13
C PRO A 405 -22.60 -7.56 -20.48
N PRO A 406 -22.05 -8.08 -21.62
CA PRO A 406 -21.19 -9.27 -21.73
C PRO A 406 -19.77 -8.99 -21.23
N PHE A 407 -18.99 -10.05 -20.97
CA PHE A 407 -17.66 -9.92 -20.42
C PHE A 407 -16.57 -10.05 -21.47
N HIS A 408 -15.33 -9.71 -21.09
CA HIS A 408 -14.16 -9.49 -21.95
C HIS A 408 -14.31 -8.26 -22.84
N TRP A 409 -13.19 -7.73 -23.31
CA TRP A 409 -13.17 -6.65 -24.29
C TRP A 409 -13.89 -7.02 -25.61
N SER A 410 -13.90 -8.30 -25.96
CA SER A 410 -14.60 -8.80 -27.14
C SER A 410 -16.10 -9.01 -26.92
N GLY A 411 -16.60 -8.93 -25.68
CA GLY A 411 -17.98 -9.17 -25.31
C GLY A 411 -18.46 -10.57 -25.74
N ASP A 412 -17.61 -11.58 -25.58
CA ASP A 412 -17.83 -12.95 -26.07
C ASP A 412 -18.14 -13.96 -24.95
N LEU A 413 -18.24 -13.49 -23.69
CA LEU A 413 -18.70 -14.27 -22.55
C LEU A 413 -20.03 -13.69 -22.06
N ASP A 414 -21.07 -14.52 -21.92
CA ASP A 414 -22.41 -14.06 -21.55
C ASP A 414 -22.76 -14.31 -20.07
N GLU A 415 -21.98 -15.16 -19.37
CA GLU A 415 -22.12 -15.40 -17.94
C GLU A 415 -20.76 -15.45 -17.22
N LEU A 416 -20.73 -15.15 -15.90
CA LEU A 416 -19.50 -15.22 -15.10
C LEU A 416 -18.88 -16.62 -15.04
N HIS A 417 -19.68 -17.67 -15.25
CA HIS A 417 -19.21 -19.07 -15.27
C HIS A 417 -18.36 -19.40 -16.50
N ASP A 418 -18.37 -18.54 -17.50
CA ASP A 418 -17.51 -18.69 -18.68
C ASP A 418 -16.02 -18.43 -18.37
N VAL A 419 -15.70 -17.98 -17.17
CA VAL A 419 -14.33 -17.96 -16.62
C VAL A 419 -13.66 -19.33 -16.68
N GLU A 420 -14.45 -20.44 -16.77
CA GLU A 420 -13.96 -21.79 -17.05
C GLU A 420 -13.07 -21.83 -18.30
N LEU A 421 -13.38 -21.01 -19.31
CA LEU A 421 -12.55 -20.88 -20.51
C LEU A 421 -11.15 -20.29 -20.16
N ALA A 422 -11.11 -19.26 -19.32
CA ALA A 422 -9.84 -18.66 -18.89
C ALA A 422 -8.99 -19.64 -18.07
N VAL A 423 -9.62 -20.42 -17.17
CA VAL A 423 -8.95 -21.47 -16.40
C VAL A 423 -8.29 -22.49 -17.33
N ARG A 424 -8.97 -22.93 -18.38
CA ARG A 424 -8.44 -23.95 -19.32
C ARG A 424 -7.45 -23.39 -20.32
N VAL A 425 -7.68 -22.20 -20.84
CA VAL A 425 -6.89 -21.63 -21.96
C VAL A 425 -5.74 -20.76 -21.43
N THR A 426 -6.02 -19.87 -20.50
CA THR A 426 -5.01 -18.92 -19.99
C THR A 426 -4.12 -19.56 -18.91
N GLN A 427 -4.74 -20.24 -17.95
CA GLN A 427 -4.01 -20.87 -16.84
C GLN A 427 -3.57 -22.29 -17.18
N ALA A 428 -4.01 -22.85 -18.32
CA ALA A 428 -3.76 -24.22 -18.79
C ALA A 428 -4.15 -25.30 -17.76
N GLY A 429 -5.07 -24.99 -16.85
CA GLY A 429 -5.66 -25.95 -15.91
C GLY A 429 -6.51 -27.00 -16.61
N THR A 430 -6.82 -28.10 -15.94
CA THR A 430 -7.71 -29.14 -16.50
C THR A 430 -9.18 -28.74 -16.50
N GLY A 431 -9.51 -27.62 -15.81
CA GLY A 431 -10.84 -27.04 -15.68
C GLY A 431 -11.59 -27.46 -14.42
N LEU A 432 -12.51 -26.63 -14.00
CA LEU A 432 -13.39 -26.86 -12.85
C LEU A 432 -14.58 -27.76 -13.18
N THR A 433 -14.90 -27.92 -14.47
CA THR A 433 -16.00 -28.78 -14.93
C THR A 433 -15.47 -30.04 -15.61
N SER A 434 -16.30 -31.12 -15.60
CA SER A 434 -16.00 -32.30 -16.41
C SER A 434 -16.33 -32.04 -17.89
N GLY A 435 -15.43 -32.43 -18.78
CA GLY A 435 -15.58 -32.26 -20.23
C GLY A 435 -15.11 -30.90 -20.74
N SER A 436 -15.76 -30.33 -21.75
CA SER A 436 -15.41 -29.04 -22.35
C SER A 436 -15.91 -27.85 -21.52
N SER A 437 -15.43 -26.64 -21.81
CA SER A 437 -15.91 -25.38 -21.20
C SER A 437 -17.27 -24.90 -21.74
N ASN A 438 -17.93 -25.61 -22.61
CA ASN A 438 -19.16 -25.17 -23.30
C ASN A 438 -19.03 -23.82 -24.01
N CYS A 439 -17.87 -23.52 -24.59
CA CYS A 439 -17.64 -22.31 -25.37
C CYS A 439 -17.43 -22.59 -26.86
N GLU A 440 -18.05 -23.63 -27.41
CA GLU A 440 -17.96 -23.99 -28.82
C GLU A 440 -19.33 -23.90 -29.52
N PRO A 441 -19.50 -23.10 -30.58
CA PRO A 441 -18.45 -22.30 -31.28
C PRO A 441 -18.09 -20.98 -30.58
N ALA A 442 -18.87 -20.51 -29.63
CA ALA A 442 -18.65 -19.37 -28.75
C ALA A 442 -19.45 -19.54 -27.46
N CYS A 443 -19.08 -18.89 -26.35
CA CYS A 443 -19.76 -19.08 -25.06
C CYS A 443 -21.23 -18.63 -25.12
N ASP A 444 -21.50 -17.49 -25.74
CA ASP A 444 -22.85 -16.93 -25.93
C ASP A 444 -23.80 -17.77 -26.84
N GLN A 445 -23.26 -18.77 -27.54
CA GLN A 445 -24.00 -19.66 -28.43
C GLN A 445 -24.06 -21.12 -27.92
N ALA A 446 -23.41 -21.40 -26.81
CA ALA A 446 -23.30 -22.72 -26.22
C ALA A 446 -24.26 -22.87 -25.03
N PRO A 447 -24.50 -24.09 -24.54
CA PRO A 447 -25.21 -24.27 -23.28
C PRO A 447 -24.44 -23.65 -22.11
N ALA A 448 -25.20 -23.10 -21.15
CA ALA A 448 -24.63 -22.45 -19.96
C ALA A 448 -23.63 -23.33 -19.20
N ASN A 449 -22.59 -22.71 -18.67
CA ASN A 449 -21.62 -23.33 -17.77
C ASN A 449 -22.12 -23.39 -16.33
N ARG A 450 -23.07 -22.53 -15.96
CA ARG A 450 -23.67 -22.46 -14.63
C ARG A 450 -24.27 -23.80 -14.21
N GLY A 451 -24.00 -24.23 -12.95
CA GLY A 451 -24.53 -25.45 -12.36
C GLY A 451 -23.79 -26.72 -12.77
N ARG A 452 -22.68 -26.63 -13.52
CA ARG A 452 -21.89 -27.79 -13.94
C ARG A 452 -20.93 -28.29 -12.89
N SER A 453 -20.52 -27.40 -11.97
CA SER A 453 -19.61 -27.70 -10.87
C SER A 453 -19.83 -26.72 -9.73
N GLN A 454 -19.78 -27.20 -8.50
CA GLN A 454 -19.89 -26.35 -7.32
C GLN A 454 -18.73 -25.35 -7.23
N ASP A 455 -17.49 -25.75 -7.54
CA ASP A 455 -16.33 -24.88 -7.53
C ASP A 455 -16.47 -23.74 -8.54
N LEU A 456 -17.02 -24.00 -9.72
CA LEU A 456 -17.27 -22.96 -10.72
C LEU A 456 -18.38 -22.00 -10.29
N ASP A 457 -19.47 -22.53 -9.70
CA ASP A 457 -20.55 -21.70 -9.17
C ASP A 457 -20.07 -20.84 -8.00
N ASP A 458 -19.21 -21.38 -7.13
CA ASP A 458 -18.58 -20.64 -6.01
C ASP A 458 -17.64 -19.54 -6.51
N LEU A 459 -16.83 -19.82 -7.55
CA LEU A 459 -15.97 -18.82 -8.18
C LEU A 459 -16.81 -17.69 -8.80
N ALA A 460 -17.87 -18.01 -9.55
CA ALA A 460 -18.76 -17.01 -10.13
C ALA A 460 -19.48 -16.19 -9.04
N LEU A 461 -19.83 -16.80 -7.91
CA LEU A 461 -20.38 -16.11 -6.75
C LEU A 461 -19.38 -15.10 -6.15
N TYR A 462 -18.12 -15.50 -6.04
CA TYR A 462 -17.07 -14.57 -5.57
C TYR A 462 -16.86 -13.42 -6.55
N LEU A 463 -16.75 -13.67 -7.84
CA LEU A 463 -16.64 -12.61 -8.86
C LEU A 463 -17.83 -11.64 -8.77
N ALA A 464 -19.03 -12.15 -8.61
CA ALA A 464 -20.24 -11.32 -8.44
C ALA A 464 -20.24 -10.50 -7.14
N SER A 465 -19.47 -10.89 -6.14
CA SER A 465 -19.35 -10.16 -4.87
C SER A 465 -18.36 -9.00 -4.91
N LEU A 466 -17.53 -8.91 -5.95
CA LEU A 466 -16.54 -7.84 -6.09
C LEU A 466 -17.27 -6.52 -6.43
N GLN A 467 -17.26 -5.59 -5.51
CA GLN A 467 -17.93 -4.31 -5.65
C GLN A 467 -16.95 -3.14 -5.49
N PHE A 468 -17.25 -2.04 -6.16
CA PHE A 468 -16.59 -0.77 -5.86
C PHE A 468 -16.95 -0.32 -4.45
N GLU A 469 -15.98 0.23 -3.72
CA GLU A 469 -16.27 0.93 -2.49
C GLU A 469 -17.12 2.17 -2.82
N PRO A 470 -18.20 2.45 -2.07
CA PRO A 470 -19.07 3.57 -2.38
C PRO A 470 -18.31 4.89 -2.24
N ALA A 471 -18.26 5.64 -3.33
CA ALA A 471 -17.70 6.99 -3.33
C ALA A 471 -18.61 7.92 -2.52
N ASN A 472 -18.06 8.53 -1.48
CA ASN A 472 -18.77 9.53 -0.68
C ASN A 472 -18.27 10.94 -1.02
N THR A 473 -18.26 11.29 -2.30
CA THR A 473 -17.70 12.56 -2.78
C THR A 473 -18.79 13.51 -3.23
N SER A 474 -18.79 14.71 -2.67
CA SER A 474 -19.48 15.84 -3.28
C SER A 474 -18.72 16.23 -4.54
N MET A 475 -19.38 16.21 -5.70
CA MET A 475 -18.78 16.66 -6.95
C MET A 475 -18.38 18.13 -6.87
N SER A 476 -17.17 18.46 -7.32
CA SER A 476 -16.74 19.85 -7.50
C SER A 476 -17.60 20.55 -8.56
N ALA A 477 -17.56 21.88 -8.59
CA ALA A 477 -18.25 22.65 -9.62
C ALA A 477 -17.79 22.27 -11.06
N SER A 478 -16.50 21.98 -11.22
CA SER A 478 -15.91 21.50 -12.49
C SER A 478 -16.45 20.09 -12.83
N ALA A 479 -16.47 19.14 -11.90
CA ALA A 479 -17.01 17.82 -12.14
C ALA A 479 -18.52 17.83 -12.46
N LEU A 480 -19.32 18.72 -11.84
CA LEU A 480 -20.73 18.92 -12.20
C LEU A 480 -20.90 19.47 -13.61
N GLN A 481 -20.02 20.35 -14.05
CA GLN A 481 -20.03 20.84 -15.43
C GLN A 481 -19.61 19.73 -16.40
N GLY A 482 -18.58 18.95 -16.05
CA GLY A 482 -18.15 17.77 -16.80
C GLY A 482 -19.26 16.72 -16.95
N GLN A 483 -20.07 16.49 -15.89
CA GLN A 483 -21.24 15.63 -15.96
C GLN A 483 -22.27 16.08 -17.02
N ARG A 484 -22.49 17.40 -17.13
CA ARG A 484 -23.39 17.97 -18.15
C ARG A 484 -22.84 17.74 -19.55
N LEU A 485 -21.52 17.95 -19.73
CA LEU A 485 -20.85 17.69 -21.02
C LEU A 485 -20.95 16.19 -21.37
N PHE A 486 -20.64 15.31 -20.44
CA PHE A 486 -20.73 13.87 -20.63
C PHE A 486 -22.15 13.43 -21.06
N SER A 487 -23.18 14.01 -20.45
CA SER A 487 -24.59 13.71 -20.73
C SER A 487 -25.15 14.44 -21.96
N SER A 488 -24.35 15.29 -22.59
CA SER A 488 -24.78 16.07 -23.76
C SER A 488 -24.87 15.19 -25.03
N GLU A 489 -25.90 15.40 -25.83
CA GLU A 489 -25.99 14.82 -27.18
C GLU A 489 -24.83 15.26 -28.08
N THR A 490 -24.22 16.40 -27.80
CA THR A 490 -23.11 16.97 -28.61
C THR A 490 -21.83 16.13 -28.44
N THR A 491 -21.51 15.71 -27.23
CA THR A 491 -20.34 14.86 -26.95
C THR A 491 -20.62 13.38 -27.20
N GLY A 492 -21.86 12.94 -26.98
CA GLY A 492 -22.34 11.59 -27.25
C GLY A 492 -21.89 10.50 -26.26
N CYS A 493 -21.14 10.85 -25.21
CA CYS A 493 -20.55 9.86 -24.28
C CYS A 493 -21.62 8.97 -23.62
N ALA A 494 -22.70 9.57 -23.13
CA ALA A 494 -23.78 8.84 -22.44
C ALA A 494 -24.67 7.99 -23.36
N GLN A 495 -24.41 7.95 -24.69
CA GLN A 495 -25.13 7.08 -25.61
C GLN A 495 -24.68 5.62 -25.47
N CYS A 496 -23.41 5.40 -25.12
CA CYS A 496 -22.83 4.09 -24.84
C CYS A 496 -22.56 3.89 -23.35
N HIS A 497 -22.00 4.89 -22.69
CA HIS A 497 -21.68 4.82 -21.24
C HIS A 497 -22.90 5.24 -20.39
N ILE A 498 -23.90 4.38 -20.31
CA ILE A 498 -25.20 4.64 -19.65
C ILE A 498 -25.12 4.40 -18.15
N PRO A 499 -25.42 5.41 -17.28
CA PRO A 499 -25.50 5.21 -15.85
C PRO A 499 -26.56 4.18 -15.44
N PRO A 500 -26.45 3.46 -14.29
CA PRO A 500 -25.46 3.68 -13.23
C PRO A 500 -24.12 2.97 -13.46
N ALA A 501 -24.05 1.92 -14.27
CA ALA A 501 -22.85 1.13 -14.54
C ALA A 501 -21.93 1.77 -15.60
N TYR A 502 -22.39 2.81 -16.29
CA TYR A 502 -21.67 3.48 -17.38
C TYR A 502 -21.22 2.55 -18.49
N THR A 503 -22.11 1.64 -18.89
CA THR A 503 -22.02 0.76 -20.05
C THR A 503 -23.42 0.52 -20.60
N ASP A 504 -23.54 0.20 -21.89
CA ASP A 504 -24.78 -0.24 -22.55
C ASP A 504 -24.80 -1.76 -22.80
N GLY A 505 -23.69 -2.48 -22.47
CA GLY A 505 -23.52 -3.89 -22.72
C GLY A 505 -23.52 -4.27 -24.21
N LEU A 506 -23.16 -3.32 -25.08
CA LEU A 506 -23.09 -3.51 -26.52
C LEU A 506 -21.67 -3.31 -27.03
N ARG A 507 -21.41 -3.82 -28.22
CA ARG A 507 -20.10 -3.68 -28.86
C ARG A 507 -20.11 -2.57 -29.89
N HIS A 508 -19.11 -1.70 -29.83
CA HIS A 508 -18.95 -0.55 -30.73
C HIS A 508 -17.59 -0.51 -31.38
N ASP A 509 -17.53 0.04 -32.60
CA ASP A 509 -16.27 0.41 -33.27
C ASP A 509 -15.98 1.88 -32.99
N VAL A 510 -15.03 2.12 -32.10
CA VAL A 510 -14.56 3.47 -31.75
C VAL A 510 -13.20 3.80 -32.39
N GLY A 511 -12.86 3.06 -33.44
CA GLY A 511 -11.62 3.30 -34.24
C GLY A 511 -10.34 2.76 -33.62
N THR A 512 -10.42 1.99 -32.54
CA THR A 512 -9.24 1.51 -31.81
C THR A 512 -8.78 0.11 -32.23
N GLY A 513 -9.63 -0.68 -32.90
CA GLY A 513 -9.34 -2.05 -33.34
C GLY A 513 -8.57 -2.17 -34.65
N THR A 514 -7.73 -1.21 -34.98
CA THR A 514 -6.99 -1.15 -36.28
C THR A 514 -5.58 -1.74 -36.19
N GLY A 515 -5.13 -2.17 -35.05
CA GLY A 515 -3.80 -2.74 -34.83
C GLY A 515 -3.58 -4.05 -35.61
N SER A 516 -2.40 -4.23 -36.19
CA SER A 516 -2.05 -5.44 -36.98
C SER A 516 -2.08 -6.75 -36.14
N LEU A 517 -2.10 -6.62 -34.81
CA LEU A 517 -2.13 -7.75 -33.88
C LEU A 517 -3.56 -8.06 -33.39
N GLU A 518 -4.55 -7.19 -33.69
CA GLU A 518 -5.94 -7.45 -33.36
C GLU A 518 -6.51 -8.56 -34.28
N ARG A 519 -7.17 -9.56 -33.71
CA ARG A 519 -7.65 -10.74 -34.41
C ARG A 519 -9.16 -10.96 -34.32
N LYS A 520 -9.86 -10.25 -33.41
CA LYS A 520 -11.33 -10.34 -33.21
C LYS A 520 -12.12 -9.25 -33.95
N GLY A 521 -11.44 -8.35 -34.65
CA GLY A 521 -12.08 -7.26 -35.40
C GLY A 521 -12.05 -5.94 -34.62
N THR A 522 -12.95 -5.00 -35.02
CA THR A 522 -12.93 -3.62 -34.54
C THR A 522 -14.01 -3.30 -33.51
N LEU A 523 -14.87 -4.28 -33.19
CA LEU A 523 -16.00 -4.10 -32.27
C LEU A 523 -15.60 -4.57 -30.87
N PHE A 524 -15.64 -3.67 -29.91
CA PHE A 524 -15.36 -3.95 -28.50
C PHE A 524 -16.58 -3.65 -27.63
N ASP A 525 -16.72 -4.40 -26.54
CA ASP A 525 -17.69 -4.13 -25.50
C ASP A 525 -17.45 -2.76 -24.87
N THR A 526 -18.53 -2.06 -24.52
CA THR A 526 -18.45 -0.78 -23.81
C THR A 526 -18.04 -1.03 -22.35
N PRO A 527 -16.79 -0.72 -21.94
CA PRO A 527 -16.38 -0.96 -20.57
C PRO A 527 -17.09 -0.01 -19.61
N SER A 528 -17.32 -0.46 -18.37
CA SER A 528 -17.76 0.43 -17.31
C SER A 528 -16.72 1.54 -17.05
N LEU A 529 -17.19 2.75 -16.76
CA LEU A 529 -16.31 3.87 -16.37
C LEU A 529 -16.16 4.02 -14.85
N LEU A 530 -16.79 3.15 -14.07
CA LEU A 530 -16.64 3.17 -12.62
C LEU A 530 -15.16 2.89 -12.25
N GLY A 531 -14.56 3.77 -11.45
CA GLY A 531 -13.16 3.66 -11.05
C GLY A 531 -12.13 3.98 -12.15
N ILE A 532 -12.56 4.57 -13.28
CA ILE A 532 -11.69 4.83 -14.45
C ILE A 532 -10.43 5.65 -14.10
N ASN A 533 -10.50 6.51 -13.08
CA ASN A 533 -9.35 7.29 -12.61
C ASN A 533 -8.17 6.46 -12.11
N ARG A 534 -8.37 5.15 -11.90
CA ARG A 534 -7.37 4.23 -11.34
C ARG A 534 -7.08 3.03 -12.25
N THR A 535 -7.59 3.02 -13.50
CA THR A 535 -7.47 1.87 -14.40
C THR A 535 -6.65 2.15 -15.64
N ALA A 536 -5.75 3.12 -15.59
CA ALA A 536 -4.75 3.33 -16.65
C ALA A 536 -3.82 2.09 -16.77
N PRO A 537 -3.31 1.79 -17.98
CA PRO A 537 -3.59 2.44 -19.27
C PRO A 537 -4.99 2.09 -19.82
N TYR A 538 -5.52 2.91 -20.71
CA TYR A 538 -6.88 2.78 -21.22
C TYR A 538 -6.94 2.12 -22.61
N LEU A 539 -8.16 1.78 -23.04
CA LEU A 539 -8.51 1.01 -24.23
C LEU A 539 -8.17 -0.49 -24.10
N HIS A 540 -8.72 -1.27 -25.01
CA HIS A 540 -8.58 -2.73 -25.03
C HIS A 540 -7.12 -3.21 -25.10
N ASP A 541 -6.25 -2.40 -25.68
CA ASP A 541 -4.83 -2.69 -25.89
C ASP A 541 -3.90 -1.84 -25.02
N GLY A 542 -4.45 -1.05 -24.08
CA GLY A 542 -3.65 -0.19 -23.20
C GLY A 542 -2.89 0.93 -23.91
N SER A 543 -3.28 1.28 -25.14
CA SER A 543 -2.54 2.24 -25.97
C SER A 543 -2.63 3.69 -25.48
N ALA A 544 -3.63 4.03 -24.66
CA ALA A 544 -3.79 5.36 -24.06
C ALA A 544 -3.27 5.38 -22.63
N ALA A 545 -2.12 5.99 -22.39
CA ALA A 545 -1.51 6.06 -21.06
C ALA A 545 -2.28 6.98 -20.09
N SER A 546 -3.09 7.90 -20.58
CA SER A 546 -3.96 8.76 -19.77
C SER A 546 -5.24 9.11 -20.51
N LEU A 547 -6.27 9.61 -19.80
CA LEU A 547 -7.51 10.09 -20.40
C LEU A 547 -7.26 11.30 -21.31
N GLU A 548 -6.29 12.15 -20.99
CA GLU A 548 -5.89 13.26 -21.83
C GLU A 548 -5.36 12.77 -23.18
N ILE A 549 -4.51 11.74 -23.19
CA ILE A 549 -3.97 11.13 -24.42
C ILE A 549 -5.10 10.46 -25.21
N LEU A 550 -6.01 9.74 -24.53
CA LEU A 550 -7.15 9.10 -25.16
C LEU A 550 -7.97 10.10 -25.97
N PHE A 551 -8.36 11.23 -25.37
CA PHE A 551 -9.25 12.20 -26.02
C PHE A 551 -8.52 13.19 -26.92
N SER A 552 -7.22 13.47 -26.72
CA SER A 552 -6.47 14.42 -27.55
C SER A 552 -5.81 13.78 -28.76
N ALA A 553 -5.07 12.70 -28.57
CA ALA A 553 -4.25 12.09 -29.62
C ALA A 553 -4.94 10.89 -30.28
N MET A 554 -5.69 10.09 -29.54
CA MET A 554 -6.25 8.84 -30.04
C MET A 554 -7.68 8.99 -30.56
N ASN A 555 -8.40 10.03 -30.18
CA ASN A 555 -9.74 10.35 -30.65
C ASN A 555 -9.76 11.51 -31.67
N ALA A 556 -8.72 11.72 -32.43
CA ALA A 556 -8.60 12.83 -33.39
C ALA A 556 -9.69 12.85 -34.50
N SER A 557 -10.37 11.74 -34.72
CA SER A 557 -11.47 11.58 -35.67
C SER A 557 -12.87 11.62 -35.03
N ASP A 558 -12.95 11.93 -33.73
CA ASP A 558 -14.20 11.94 -32.92
C ASP A 558 -15.05 10.65 -33.06
N LEU A 559 -14.38 9.48 -33.18
CA LEU A 559 -15.04 8.19 -33.24
C LEU A 559 -15.43 7.67 -31.85
N HIS A 560 -14.73 8.16 -30.82
CA HIS A 560 -14.99 7.81 -29.40
C HIS A 560 -15.57 9.02 -28.65
N GLY A 561 -16.75 9.45 -29.06
CA GLY A 561 -17.36 10.71 -28.63
C GLY A 561 -16.73 11.94 -29.30
N VAL A 562 -17.48 13.04 -29.30
CA VAL A 562 -17.03 14.30 -29.97
C VAL A 562 -16.33 15.17 -28.93
N THR A 563 -15.01 15.26 -29.01
CA THR A 563 -14.17 16.02 -28.08
C THR A 563 -13.37 17.14 -28.74
N ALA A 564 -13.20 17.10 -30.06
CA ALA A 564 -12.38 18.09 -30.82
C ALA A 564 -12.89 19.53 -30.71
N ASN A 565 -14.17 19.74 -30.41
CA ASN A 565 -14.77 21.07 -30.30
C ASN A 565 -14.82 21.63 -28.89
N LEU A 566 -14.38 20.87 -27.89
CA LEU A 566 -14.35 21.31 -26.48
C LEU A 566 -13.28 22.40 -26.28
N THR A 567 -13.62 23.43 -25.56
CA THR A 567 -12.63 24.40 -25.05
C THR A 567 -11.74 23.73 -24.01
N ALA A 568 -10.57 24.29 -23.73
CA ALA A 568 -9.66 23.77 -22.70
C ALA A 568 -10.33 23.63 -21.32
N THR A 569 -11.23 24.57 -20.96
CA THR A 569 -11.98 24.51 -19.70
C THR A 569 -12.98 23.37 -19.71
N GLU A 570 -13.77 23.21 -20.78
CA GLU A 570 -14.74 22.11 -20.92
C GLU A 570 -14.05 20.75 -20.92
N PHE A 571 -12.87 20.66 -21.54
CA PHE A 571 -12.06 19.46 -21.50
C PHE A 571 -11.61 19.12 -20.07
N THR A 572 -11.12 20.12 -19.33
CA THR A 572 -10.76 19.94 -17.92
C THR A 572 -11.95 19.53 -17.06
N ASP A 573 -13.13 20.12 -17.31
CA ASP A 573 -14.37 19.79 -16.61
C ASP A 573 -14.79 18.32 -16.88
N LEU A 574 -14.71 17.89 -18.14
CA LEU A 574 -15.00 16.48 -18.50
C LEU A 574 -14.07 15.50 -17.77
N LEU A 575 -12.77 15.78 -17.75
CA LEU A 575 -11.79 14.97 -17.01
C LEU A 575 -12.07 14.97 -15.50
N ALA A 576 -12.45 16.12 -14.92
CA ALA A 576 -12.82 16.22 -13.52
C ALA A 576 -14.03 15.33 -13.19
N PHE A 577 -15.00 15.22 -14.08
CA PHE A 577 -16.13 14.30 -13.91
C PHE A 577 -15.71 12.84 -14.00
N LEU A 578 -14.96 12.46 -15.03
CA LEU A 578 -14.48 11.08 -15.21
C LEU A 578 -13.62 10.62 -14.02
N ASN A 579 -12.74 11.48 -13.53
CA ASN A 579 -11.93 11.20 -12.36
C ASN A 579 -12.74 11.11 -11.05
N ASN A 580 -13.99 11.58 -11.05
CA ASN A 580 -14.89 11.51 -9.89
C ASN A 580 -15.79 10.25 -9.91
N LEU A 581 -15.79 9.46 -11.01
CA LEU A 581 -16.58 8.22 -11.12
C LEU A 581 -15.99 7.12 -10.24
N ALA A 582 -16.67 6.76 -9.15
CA ALA A 582 -16.22 5.80 -8.15
C ALA A 582 -14.81 6.12 -7.58
N ALA A 583 -14.49 7.41 -7.46
CA ALA A 583 -13.32 7.82 -6.69
C ALA A 583 -13.43 7.18 -5.29
N ALA A 584 -12.35 6.56 -4.83
CA ALA A 584 -12.24 6.22 -3.43
C ALA A 584 -12.52 7.51 -2.62
N PRO A 585 -13.25 7.45 -1.50
CA PRO A 585 -13.52 8.65 -0.73
C PRO A 585 -12.18 9.34 -0.45
N GLU A 586 -12.00 10.56 -0.98
CA GLU A 586 -10.94 11.42 -0.46
C GLU A 586 -11.18 11.45 1.03
N GLY A 587 -10.29 10.82 1.82
CA GLY A 587 -10.35 10.73 3.26
C GLY A 587 -11.64 11.24 3.88
N GLY A 588 -12.76 10.62 3.56
CA GLY A 588 -13.96 10.77 4.35
C GLY A 588 -13.53 10.26 5.69
N ALA A 589 -13.10 11.15 6.58
CA ALA A 589 -12.70 10.81 7.91
C ALA A 589 -13.80 9.91 8.47
N GLY A 590 -13.55 8.59 8.44
CA GLY A 590 -14.29 7.71 9.30
C GLY A 590 -14.27 8.43 10.63
N VAL A 591 -15.43 8.67 11.24
CA VAL A 591 -15.50 9.49 12.44
C VAL A 591 -14.61 8.84 13.47
N CYS A 592 -13.33 9.26 13.42
CA CYS A 592 -12.31 8.80 14.33
C CYS A 592 -12.53 9.57 15.62
N GLU A 593 -13.54 9.14 16.41
CA GLU A 593 -13.68 9.67 17.75
C GLU A 593 -12.48 9.20 18.57
N LYS A 594 -11.57 10.13 18.86
CA LYS A 594 -10.41 9.85 19.70
C LYS A 594 -10.91 9.37 21.08
N PRO A 595 -10.71 8.08 21.45
CA PRO A 595 -11.12 7.62 22.76
C PRO A 595 -10.41 8.40 23.87
N ALA A 596 -11.06 8.52 25.00
CA ALA A 596 -10.47 9.19 26.18
C ALA A 596 -9.10 8.62 26.61
N ALA A 597 -8.82 7.36 26.25
CA ALA A 597 -7.54 6.69 26.54
C ALA A 597 -6.34 7.18 25.68
N LEU A 598 -6.59 7.87 24.55
CA LEU A 598 -5.53 8.45 23.71
C LEU A 598 -5.29 9.95 23.99
N LYS A 599 -5.75 10.48 25.11
CA LYS A 599 -5.39 11.83 25.51
C LYS A 599 -3.88 11.85 25.76
N ALA A 600 -3.16 12.48 24.84
CA ALA A 600 -1.74 12.77 25.03
C ALA A 600 -1.58 13.84 26.11
N ASP A 601 -0.49 13.80 26.84
CA ASP A 601 -0.02 14.97 27.59
C ASP A 601 0.22 16.11 26.59
N ALA A 602 0.21 17.35 27.08
CA ALA A 602 0.45 18.51 26.22
C ALA A 602 1.81 18.36 25.53
N ASN A 603 1.86 18.57 24.23
CA ASN A 603 3.08 18.64 23.45
C ASN A 603 3.01 19.80 22.44
N ALA A 604 4.19 20.23 22.01
CA ALA A 604 4.35 21.12 20.86
C ALA A 604 5.40 20.49 19.95
N GLU A 605 5.26 20.61 18.65
CA GLU A 605 6.21 20.09 17.69
C GLU A 605 6.30 21.00 16.47
N LEU A 606 7.53 21.37 16.13
CA LEU A 606 7.89 22.09 14.91
C LEU A 606 8.35 21.11 13.85
N VAL A 607 7.79 21.22 12.65
CA VAL A 607 8.15 20.37 11.51
C VAL A 607 8.61 21.24 10.35
N LEU A 608 9.79 20.98 9.86
CA LEU A 608 10.42 21.68 8.76
C LEU A 608 10.77 20.68 7.67
N ASN A 609 10.60 21.05 6.40
CA ASN A 609 10.84 20.15 5.27
C ASN A 609 12.34 19.85 5.01
N GLN A 610 13.26 20.69 5.50
CA GLN A 610 14.72 20.45 5.48
C GLN A 610 15.42 21.35 6.51
N GLN A 611 16.71 21.11 6.80
CA GLN A 611 17.46 21.90 7.77
C GLN A 611 18.38 22.94 7.14
N ASP A 612 18.80 22.76 5.90
CA ASP A 612 19.65 23.68 5.14
C ASP A 612 18.93 24.15 3.89
N PHE A 613 18.87 25.45 3.68
CA PHE A 613 18.19 26.06 2.55
C PHE A 613 19.09 26.98 1.72
N ARG A 614 18.74 27.18 0.46
CA ARG A 614 19.32 28.17 -0.44
C ARG A 614 18.22 29.04 -1.04
N PRO A 615 18.53 30.25 -1.49
CA PRO A 615 17.58 31.05 -2.27
C PRO A 615 17.06 30.26 -3.47
N GLY A 616 15.75 30.29 -3.68
CA GLY A 616 15.05 29.52 -4.72
C GLY A 616 14.53 28.15 -4.27
N GLU A 617 14.92 27.67 -3.09
CA GLU A 617 14.39 26.43 -2.52
C GLU A 617 13.07 26.68 -1.77
N HIS A 618 12.26 25.64 -1.69
CA HIS A 618 10.95 25.69 -1.03
C HIS A 618 11.12 25.43 0.47
N LEU A 619 10.65 26.39 1.29
CA LEU A 619 10.59 26.25 2.75
C LEU A 619 9.15 26.01 3.18
N SER A 620 8.90 24.90 3.85
CA SER A 620 7.64 24.59 4.51
C SER A 620 7.85 24.35 5.99
N LEU A 621 7.19 25.14 6.82
CA LEU A 621 7.25 25.09 8.27
C LEU A 621 5.83 24.90 8.82
N SER A 622 5.63 23.91 9.66
CA SER A 622 4.40 23.65 10.38
C SER A 622 4.62 23.54 11.86
N VAL A 623 3.61 23.83 12.65
CA VAL A 623 3.57 23.57 14.08
C VAL A 623 2.35 22.73 14.43
N HIS A 624 2.56 21.79 15.33
CA HIS A 624 1.55 20.86 15.82
C HIS A 624 1.56 20.83 17.33
N SER A 625 0.39 20.76 17.94
CA SER A 625 0.27 20.63 19.38
C SER A 625 -0.95 19.81 19.76
N ALA A 626 -0.86 19.06 20.85
CA ALA A 626 -1.94 18.34 21.47
C ALA A 626 -1.78 18.31 22.98
N GLY A 627 -2.89 18.13 23.68
CA GLY A 627 -2.89 18.04 25.14
C GLY A 627 -4.29 17.86 25.69
N SER A 628 -4.40 17.80 27.01
CA SER A 628 -5.69 17.64 27.69
C SER A 628 -6.32 18.97 28.16
N GLN A 629 -5.65 20.10 27.93
CA GLN A 629 -6.05 21.43 28.42
C GLN A 629 -6.12 22.42 27.25
N SER A 630 -6.74 23.57 27.46
CA SER A 630 -6.60 24.73 26.58
C SER A 630 -5.30 25.47 26.87
N ALA A 631 -4.70 26.05 25.83
CA ALA A 631 -3.45 26.79 25.90
C ALA A 631 -3.45 28.02 25.00
N ASP A 632 -2.66 29.02 25.38
CA ASP A 632 -2.21 30.07 24.48
C ASP A 632 -0.94 29.58 23.76
N PHE A 633 -0.91 29.68 22.44
CA PHE A 633 0.14 29.08 21.64
C PHE A 633 1.05 30.13 20.99
N TYR A 634 2.34 30.05 21.28
CA TYR A 634 3.36 30.97 20.77
C TYR A 634 4.29 30.23 19.81
N VAL A 635 4.64 30.87 18.70
CA VAL A 635 5.75 30.46 17.85
C VAL A 635 6.68 31.65 17.67
N VAL A 636 7.92 31.46 18.06
CA VAL A 636 8.96 32.51 18.05
C VAL A 636 10.11 32.07 17.17
N ILE A 637 10.62 32.99 16.35
CA ILE A 637 11.82 32.78 15.54
C ILE A 637 12.95 33.73 16.03
N ALA A 638 14.11 33.19 16.27
CA ALA A 638 15.32 33.97 16.41
C ALA A 638 16.02 34.08 15.06
N LEU A 639 16.22 35.31 14.61
CA LEU A 639 16.91 35.63 13.36
C LEU A 639 18.45 35.53 13.56
N PRO A 640 19.25 35.45 12.48
CA PRO A 640 20.72 35.32 12.57
C PRO A 640 21.43 36.44 13.31
N ASP A 641 20.80 37.62 13.44
CA ASP A 641 21.32 38.75 14.19
C ASP A 641 20.93 38.72 15.69
N GLY A 642 20.24 37.67 16.13
CA GLY A 642 19.75 37.50 17.50
C GLY A 642 18.41 38.19 17.80
N THR A 643 17.79 38.84 16.81
CA THR A 643 16.45 39.43 16.97
C THR A 643 15.40 38.36 17.12
N LEU A 644 14.53 38.51 18.12
CA LEU A 644 13.36 37.63 18.28
C LEU A 644 12.13 38.25 17.61
N ALA A 645 11.36 37.43 16.93
CA ALA A 645 10.06 37.79 16.35
C ALA A 645 9.05 36.65 16.57
N ALA A 646 7.79 37.01 16.80
CA ALA A 646 6.71 36.04 16.97
C ALA A 646 5.84 35.97 15.71
N PHE A 647 5.28 34.81 15.42
CA PHE A 647 4.23 34.66 14.43
C PHE A 647 2.92 35.12 15.07
N ALA A 648 2.32 36.17 14.53
CA ALA A 648 1.16 36.85 15.14
C ALA A 648 -0.21 36.35 14.64
N SER A 649 -0.25 35.46 13.63
CA SER A 649 -1.49 34.91 13.05
C SER A 649 -1.22 33.63 12.29
N SER A 650 -2.17 32.71 12.40
CA SER A 650 -2.14 31.42 11.66
C SER A 650 -2.49 31.55 10.16
N GLU A 651 -3.05 32.69 9.71
CA GLU A 651 -3.52 32.84 8.32
C GLU A 651 -2.54 33.57 7.40
N ASN A 652 -1.61 34.34 7.95
CA ASN A 652 -0.54 34.99 7.18
C ASN A 652 0.68 35.14 8.11
N ALA A 653 1.80 34.55 7.77
CA ALA A 653 3.03 34.56 8.54
C ALA A 653 3.58 36.00 8.77
N LEU A 654 2.82 36.80 9.53
CA LEU A 654 3.23 38.15 9.94
C LEU A 654 4.11 38.04 11.18
N LEU A 655 5.36 38.37 11.04
CA LEU A 655 6.29 38.49 12.18
C LEU A 655 5.99 39.76 12.95
N SER A 656 5.75 39.63 14.25
CA SER A 656 5.63 40.74 15.20
C SER A 656 6.91 40.87 16.02
N GLY A 657 7.35 42.09 16.27
CA GLY A 657 8.43 42.34 17.22
C GLY A 657 7.97 42.24 18.69
N GLU A 658 6.68 42.07 18.95
CA GLU A 658 6.11 41.79 20.26
C GLU A 658 5.83 40.29 20.40
N LEU A 659 6.11 39.69 21.56
CA LEU A 659 5.84 38.29 21.87
C LEU A 659 4.36 38.11 22.20
N VAL A 660 3.54 37.99 21.16
CA VAL A 660 2.09 37.77 21.27
C VAL A 660 1.76 36.32 20.90
N PRO A 661 0.71 35.74 21.51
CA PRO A 661 0.32 34.37 21.11
C PRO A 661 -0.14 34.37 19.66
N MET A 662 0.26 33.34 18.94
CA MET A 662 -0.19 33.04 17.57
C MET A 662 -1.65 32.60 17.56
N ALA A 663 -2.08 31.90 18.59
CA ALA A 663 -3.44 31.46 18.81
C ALA A 663 -3.77 31.42 20.31
N ASP A 664 -4.90 32.03 20.68
CA ASP A 664 -5.35 32.12 22.07
C ASP A 664 -6.35 31.01 22.39
N ASN A 665 -6.28 30.49 23.61
CA ASN A 665 -7.25 29.56 24.20
C ASN A 665 -7.58 28.37 23.29
N VAL A 666 -6.52 27.76 22.70
CA VAL A 666 -6.65 26.61 21.83
C VAL A 666 -6.98 25.37 22.63
N ASP A 667 -8.05 24.66 22.27
CA ASP A 667 -8.38 23.36 22.87
C ASP A 667 -7.44 22.26 22.34
N LEU A 668 -6.36 22.00 23.05
CA LEU A 668 -5.37 20.99 22.68
C LEU A 668 -5.95 19.56 22.67
N GLY A 669 -7.09 19.33 23.32
CA GLY A 669 -7.79 18.05 23.29
C GLY A 669 -8.31 17.64 21.91
N LYS A 670 -8.47 18.60 21.00
CA LYS A 670 -8.85 18.38 19.60
C LYS A 670 -7.64 18.27 18.67
N GLY A 671 -6.44 18.53 19.18
CA GLY A 671 -5.26 18.73 18.36
C GLY A 671 -5.24 20.11 17.66
N PHE A 672 -4.07 20.68 17.53
CA PHE A 672 -3.83 21.95 16.84
C PHE A 672 -2.72 21.75 15.83
N SER A 673 -2.98 22.12 14.58
CA SER A 673 -2.01 21.99 13.49
C SER A 673 -2.15 23.19 12.55
N VAL A 674 -1.06 23.89 12.33
CA VAL A 674 -1.02 25.07 11.46
C VAL A 674 0.25 25.05 10.64
N ARG A 675 0.12 25.34 9.34
CA ARG A 675 1.25 25.64 8.47
C ARG A 675 1.58 27.11 8.60
N LEU A 676 2.77 27.41 9.09
CA LEU A 676 3.25 28.78 9.38
C LEU A 676 3.84 29.43 8.13
N VAL A 677 4.64 28.68 7.38
CA VAL A 677 5.33 29.15 6.18
C VAL A 677 5.22 28.07 5.11
N ASP A 678 4.94 28.49 3.89
CA ASP A 678 4.91 27.64 2.71
C ASP A 678 5.26 28.52 1.51
N THR A 679 6.56 28.69 1.25
CA THR A 679 7.04 29.65 0.26
C THR A 679 8.38 29.22 -0.36
N VAL A 680 8.66 29.79 -1.53
CA VAL A 680 10.02 29.71 -2.11
C VAL A 680 10.85 30.87 -1.52
N LEU A 681 12.02 30.53 -1.00
CA LEU A 681 12.91 31.52 -0.37
C LEU A 681 13.40 32.56 -1.38
N ASP A 682 13.18 33.83 -1.05
CA ASP A 682 13.72 34.96 -1.80
C ASP A 682 15.23 35.14 -1.47
N SER A 683 15.98 35.64 -2.42
CA SER A 683 17.40 36.03 -2.26
C SER A 683 17.64 37.13 -1.21
N ASN A 684 16.58 37.81 -0.78
CA ASN A 684 16.63 38.86 0.25
C ASN A 684 16.54 38.32 1.69
N VAL A 685 16.23 37.03 1.87
CA VAL A 685 16.20 36.41 3.21
C VAL A 685 17.64 36.31 3.71
N PRO A 686 17.97 36.85 4.90
CA PRO A 686 19.33 36.82 5.41
C PRO A 686 19.89 35.43 5.51
N ALA A 687 21.15 35.22 5.06
CA ALA A 687 21.82 33.96 5.28
C ALA A 687 22.26 33.86 6.74
N GLY A 688 22.19 32.67 7.31
CA GLY A 688 22.61 32.39 8.70
C GLY A 688 21.74 31.34 9.36
N VAL A 689 21.96 31.12 10.64
CA VAL A 689 21.26 30.15 11.46
C VAL A 689 20.03 30.79 12.08
N TYR A 690 18.89 30.11 11.92
CA TYR A 690 17.60 30.47 12.49
C TYR A 690 17.22 29.47 13.57
N GLN A 691 16.68 29.95 14.69
CA GLN A 691 16.12 29.08 15.74
C GLN A 691 14.63 29.35 15.88
N LEU A 692 13.86 28.30 15.91
CA LEU A 692 12.42 28.32 16.08
C LEU A 692 12.04 27.73 17.43
N TYR A 693 11.07 28.32 18.09
CA TYR A 693 10.54 27.87 19.36
C TYR A 693 9.01 27.80 19.26
N ALA A 694 8.42 26.66 19.61
CA ALA A 694 6.98 26.51 19.77
C ALA A 694 6.65 26.24 21.23
N VAL A 695 5.79 27.03 21.81
CA VAL A 695 5.46 26.97 23.24
C VAL A 695 3.94 27.02 23.41
N ALA A 696 3.37 26.03 24.09
CA ALA A 696 2.01 26.07 24.60
C ALA A 696 2.03 26.53 26.05
N VAL A 697 1.32 27.59 26.39
CA VAL A 697 1.30 28.22 27.71
C VAL A 697 -0.11 28.14 28.30
N SER A 698 -0.24 27.97 29.60
CA SER A 698 -1.55 28.01 30.27
C SER A 698 -2.33 29.30 29.93
N VAL A 699 -3.60 29.17 29.60
CA VAL A 699 -4.43 30.32 29.13
C VAL A 699 -4.37 31.51 30.12
N GLY A 700 -3.97 32.65 29.58
CA GLY A 700 -3.85 33.90 30.35
C GLY A 700 -2.56 34.08 31.13
N GLU A 701 -1.59 33.15 31.00
CA GLU A 701 -0.27 33.29 31.57
C GLU A 701 0.74 33.84 30.55
N GLU A 702 1.84 34.43 31.03
CA GLU A 702 2.85 35.05 30.16
C GLU A 702 3.84 34.03 29.62
N LEU A 703 4.23 34.13 28.34
CA LEU A 703 5.23 33.28 27.67
C LEU A 703 6.55 33.20 28.45
N LEU A 704 6.98 34.27 29.09
CA LEU A 704 8.24 34.32 29.85
C LEU A 704 8.20 33.56 31.19
N SER A 705 7.02 33.14 31.64
CA SER A 705 6.83 32.34 32.85
C SER A 705 6.99 30.84 32.50
N GLN A 706 8.20 30.31 32.63
CA GLN A 706 8.47 28.90 32.31
C GLN A 706 7.63 27.91 33.12
N ASP A 707 7.19 28.27 34.32
CA ASP A 707 6.31 27.42 35.15
C ASP A 707 4.89 27.28 34.56
N ALA A 708 4.53 28.15 33.60
CA ALA A 708 3.24 28.13 32.91
C ALA A 708 3.29 27.34 31.58
N TRP A 709 4.47 26.85 31.18
CA TRP A 709 4.61 26.10 29.94
C TRP A 709 4.02 24.69 30.06
N LEU A 710 3.09 24.40 29.15
CA LEU A 710 2.44 23.09 29.04
C LEU A 710 3.19 22.19 28.04
N ALA A 711 3.79 22.79 27.01
CA ALA A 711 4.58 22.08 26.00
C ALA A 711 5.60 23.01 25.37
N PHE A 712 6.69 22.45 24.88
CA PHE A 712 7.79 23.18 24.26
C PHE A 712 8.46 22.31 23.19
N ASP A 713 8.82 22.93 22.06
CA ASP A 713 9.71 22.35 21.05
C ASP A 713 10.64 23.43 20.48
N GLN A 714 11.81 23.00 20.02
CA GLN A 714 12.84 23.87 19.45
C GLN A 714 13.43 23.20 18.23
N LEU A 715 13.64 23.99 17.17
CA LEU A 715 14.24 23.54 15.92
C LEU A 715 15.23 24.59 15.40
N GLU A 716 16.33 24.13 14.78
CA GLU A 716 17.34 24.98 14.16
C GLU A 716 17.45 24.65 12.66
N PHE A 717 17.61 25.69 11.82
CA PHE A 717 17.87 25.52 10.40
C PHE A 717 18.80 26.62 9.87
N GLU A 718 19.51 26.36 8.77
CA GLU A 718 20.43 27.28 8.15
C GLU A 718 19.96 27.73 6.77
N ILE A 719 19.99 29.03 6.49
CA ILE A 719 19.88 29.56 5.12
C ILE A 719 21.29 29.94 4.68
N ARG A 720 21.78 29.31 3.63
CA ARG A 720 23.10 29.51 3.07
C ARG A 720 23.07 30.61 2.02
N SER A 721 24.20 31.34 1.89
CA SER A 721 24.35 32.31 0.83
C SER A 721 24.31 31.69 -0.57
N SER A 722 23.99 32.47 -1.56
CA SER A 722 23.86 32.05 -2.96
C SER A 722 25.20 31.91 -3.72
N ASP A 723 26.31 31.64 -3.04
CA ASP A 723 27.61 31.46 -3.70
C ASP A 723 27.78 30.10 -4.36
#